data_f27a34d8037adb45c5ef6234517efc05
#
_entry.id   f27a34d8037adb45c5ef6234517efc05
#
_cell.length_a   1.000
_cell.length_b   1.000
_cell.length_c   1.000
_cell.angle_alpha   90.00
_cell.angle_beta   90.00
_cell.angle_gamma   90.00
#
_symmetry.space_group_name_H-M   'P 1'
#
loop_
_entity.id
_entity.type
_entity.pdbx_description
1 polymer ?
#
loop_
_entity_poly.entity_id
_entity_poly.type
_entity_poly.pdbx_seq_one_letter_code
_entity_poly.pdbx_strand_id
1 'polypeptide(L)'
;MRIPTAALAIGLLSVTASAQDGVFDPSFNPTDQGMGRMDGLRWSDQGQQDAFPGEGVRVLAVQPDGKLLVGGLFTGGASGIEDPVLRPGIARLNTDGTADASFSVGTGFDGAVETIVLQPDGRILVGGAFLTCQGQPRKGVARLNPDGSLDGTFIVGAGTGGTVFEAALQPDGRILLGGNFTTFNGQPANRVLRLFADGSLDPSFSTGAGPNATVRAIAVQTDGRVLIGGDFTFVQAAPRSHLARLLPNGAVDPDYNNGSLGIGPSSVVTDIVVGAGGSAYIGGLFSEFNGSPSLAPIKLLWSGQRDPAFNMASSETPATFNQEAVGLHYDAAANVLTAWSRGDLRKVNGTSGARLHGYFGGYESWFYQLYCGTLFATSKAAVGPDGSMYILLDGLFRLNNDLTMDDSFRAGSGLNRLPDHVQMTLDSAGRVVMAARDGAYWPLTSFNGAFHPNMLRLTLDGDIDPGFFRHGQTTGEFSGIESFGGDTLLLSGVFSTMCPGGGLGETLLILKESTGTVLPVAGSNGYFGLIVRQASGRTVYSGLSLEGPFVKRLMPDLSMDVTYLTTLFSPGELYCMAEAPGGGVYIGGEFTSANGLSRNRIVRINVDGGVDPAFDPLSGFDGPVREMVVNPDGTIVCVGDFSSYRGMQAPRIAKLLPNAAMDPGFNAGSGFPITPECMVRYPDGRILIGGAFQAYDGHPAHGIICLHADGSVDDSFDQGSGFRMNNASSNGGVPGTGAVVAMELQPNGQVVCLGEFHMYDGHGRNRVARIGSGASVLISARVMLEGAFDADAFDGEGGMAPLIPRAQLPLTEPYRGLGFLHVRGGSESTSAAVMQMQGAGAIIDWVLVELRDAQDPAQIVATRSGLLRADGWIADMDGSSPLRFLGTPMGQYFLAVRHRNHLGIMSEAPLFLGSQAIPIDFTGPNYGTFGTAAQKEVGGKRMLWAGDADSDGVIKYVGEGNDRDPVLVAIGGNVPTNVVTGYAREDINLDGLVKYVGESNDRDPILVNIGGSVPTSIRAAQLP
;
A
#
# COMPACT_ATOMS: atom_id res chain seq x y z
N MET A 1 40.29 52.80 31.38
CA MET A 1 40.40 52.44 29.95
C MET A 1 39.23 51.59 29.60
N ARG A 2 38.21 52.18 28.99
CA ARG A 2 36.97 51.47 28.60
C ARG A 2 37.12 51.02 27.16
N ILE A 3 36.92 49.75 26.89
CA ILE A 3 36.84 49.16 25.54
C ILE A 3 35.34 49.10 25.12
N PRO A 4 34.95 49.64 23.98
CA PRO A 4 33.54 49.55 23.54
C PRO A 4 33.24 48.21 22.92
N THR A 5 32.14 47.59 23.34
CA THR A 5 31.53 46.42 22.77
C THR A 5 30.93 46.76 21.40
N ALA A 6 31.49 46.23 20.35
CA ALA A 6 30.87 46.27 19.03
C ALA A 6 29.78 45.19 18.95
N ALA A 7 28.54 45.62 18.78
CA ALA A 7 27.42 44.72 18.47
C ALA A 7 27.56 44.22 17.04
N LEU A 8 27.77 42.92 16.89
CA LEU A 8 27.74 42.22 15.60
C LEU A 8 26.27 42.02 15.24
N ALA A 9 25.76 42.82 14.32
CA ALA A 9 24.47 42.59 13.68
C ALA A 9 24.64 41.40 12.73
N ILE A 10 24.16 40.22 13.15
CA ILE A 10 23.97 39.08 12.25
C ILE A 10 22.72 39.41 11.40
N GLY A 11 22.97 39.86 10.18
CA GLY A 11 21.93 39.97 9.20
C GLY A 11 21.42 38.54 8.91
N LEU A 12 20.19 38.20 9.33
CA LEU A 12 19.46 37.08 8.80
C LEU A 12 19.22 37.37 7.32
N LEU A 13 20.03 36.77 6.45
CA LEU A 13 19.65 36.54 5.09
C LEU A 13 18.45 35.59 5.17
N SER A 14 17.25 36.08 4.91
CA SER A 14 16.11 35.29 4.57
C SER A 14 16.45 34.56 3.25
N VAL A 15 16.90 33.34 3.35
CA VAL A 15 16.92 32.45 2.19
C VAL A 15 15.46 32.23 1.85
N THR A 16 14.98 32.91 0.81
CA THR A 16 13.72 32.58 0.18
C THR A 16 13.92 31.19 -0.40
N ALA A 17 13.33 30.17 0.25
CA ALA A 17 13.29 28.83 -0.30
C ALA A 17 12.55 28.91 -1.65
N SER A 18 13.32 28.88 -2.74
CA SER A 18 12.76 28.63 -4.06
C SER A 18 12.15 27.22 -4.03
N ALA A 19 11.01 27.03 -4.65
CA ALA A 19 10.46 25.69 -4.83
C ALA A 19 11.51 24.83 -5.54
N GLN A 20 11.91 23.73 -4.89
CA GLN A 20 12.94 22.83 -5.41
C GLN A 20 12.29 21.60 -6.01
N ASP A 21 12.79 21.15 -7.17
CA ASP A 21 12.44 19.86 -7.76
C ASP A 21 12.93 18.73 -6.85
N GLY A 22 12.29 17.57 -6.92
CA GLY A 22 12.69 16.41 -6.14
C GLY A 22 12.08 16.34 -4.75
N VAL A 23 11.31 17.35 -4.34
CA VAL A 23 10.65 17.35 -3.02
C VAL A 23 9.60 16.24 -2.95
N PHE A 24 9.60 15.52 -1.83
CA PHE A 24 8.62 14.50 -1.52
C PHE A 24 7.18 15.03 -1.57
N ASP A 25 6.28 14.29 -2.20
CA ASP A 25 4.84 14.60 -2.21
C ASP A 25 4.10 13.79 -1.12
N PRO A 26 3.76 14.41 0.01
CA PRO A 26 3.05 13.73 1.09
C PRO A 26 1.58 13.41 0.77
N SER A 27 1.01 14.01 -0.27
CA SER A 27 -0.39 13.79 -0.65
C SER A 27 -0.60 12.50 -1.44
N PHE A 28 0.47 11.94 -2.01
CA PHE A 28 0.39 10.69 -2.78
C PHE A 28 0.52 9.49 -1.85
N ASN A 29 -0.48 8.61 -1.86
CA ASN A 29 -0.56 7.45 -0.98
C ASN A 29 -0.27 7.80 0.50
N PRO A 30 -1.05 8.72 1.12
CA PRO A 30 -0.75 9.27 2.44
C PRO A 30 -0.81 8.22 3.56
N THR A 31 -1.42 7.09 3.31
CA THR A 31 -1.50 5.96 4.25
C THR A 31 -0.23 5.12 4.28
N ASP A 32 0.64 5.25 3.29
CA ASP A 32 1.93 4.58 3.25
C ASP A 32 2.95 5.29 4.14
N GLN A 33 3.35 4.63 5.21
CA GLN A 33 4.34 5.13 6.16
C GLN A 33 5.70 4.39 6.02
N GLY A 34 5.90 3.68 4.90
CA GLY A 34 7.04 2.81 4.70
C GLY A 34 6.90 1.44 5.37
N MET A 35 7.96 0.64 5.35
CA MET A 35 7.97 -0.66 6.07
C MET A 35 7.93 -0.42 7.58
N GLY A 36 6.80 -0.52 8.18
CA GLY A 36 6.62 -0.38 9.62
C GLY A 36 5.36 -1.07 10.11
N ARG A 37 4.47 -1.45 9.21
CA ARG A 37 3.24 -2.18 9.51
C ARG A 37 3.44 -3.66 9.20
N MET A 38 2.50 -4.35 8.65
CA MET A 38 2.60 -5.80 8.36
C MET A 38 3.32 -6.12 7.05
N ASP A 39 4.00 -5.13 6.45
CA ASP A 39 4.78 -5.32 5.23
C ASP A 39 5.99 -6.24 5.49
N GLY A 40 6.15 -7.26 4.68
CA GLY A 40 7.24 -8.23 4.83
C GLY A 40 6.99 -9.33 5.84
N LEU A 41 5.78 -9.44 6.41
CA LEU A 41 5.39 -10.67 7.09
C LEU A 41 5.33 -11.81 6.07
N ARG A 42 6.39 -12.61 6.03
CA ARG A 42 6.52 -13.78 5.16
C ARG A 42 6.57 -15.04 5.98
N TRP A 43 6.07 -16.10 5.40
CA TRP A 43 6.34 -17.44 5.91
C TRP A 43 7.71 -17.91 5.43
N SER A 44 8.60 -18.32 6.35
CA SER A 44 9.88 -18.95 5.97
C SER A 44 9.64 -20.43 5.73
N ASP A 45 9.60 -20.85 4.47
CA ASP A 45 9.77 -22.26 4.13
C ASP A 45 11.24 -22.67 4.29
N GLN A 46 11.49 -23.79 4.93
CA GLN A 46 12.85 -24.33 5.14
C GLN A 46 13.44 -24.86 3.84
N GLY A 47 13.49 -24.08 2.78
CA GLY A 47 14.00 -24.59 1.51
C GLY A 47 14.62 -23.57 0.58
N GLN A 48 14.46 -22.28 0.81
CA GLN A 48 15.07 -21.25 -0.04
C GLN A 48 16.01 -20.38 0.78
N GLN A 49 17.25 -20.25 0.29
CA GLN A 49 18.31 -19.43 0.86
C GLN A 49 18.05 -17.95 0.59
N ASP A 50 16.99 -17.39 1.18
CA ASP A 50 16.82 -15.96 1.22
C ASP A 50 17.38 -15.38 2.51
N ALA A 51 17.91 -14.17 2.44
CA ALA A 51 18.91 -13.57 3.32
C ALA A 51 18.56 -13.40 4.81
N PHE A 52 17.40 -13.89 5.26
CA PHE A 52 17.00 -13.89 6.68
C PHE A 52 16.44 -15.25 7.09
N PRO A 53 17.28 -16.23 7.48
CA PRO A 53 16.80 -17.50 8.02
C PRO A 53 16.15 -17.24 9.38
N GLY A 54 14.83 -17.38 9.46
CA GLY A 54 14.12 -17.45 10.74
C GLY A 54 13.00 -16.44 10.98
N GLU A 55 12.78 -15.45 10.16
CA GLU A 55 11.69 -14.47 10.35
C GLU A 55 10.39 -14.92 9.66
N GLY A 56 9.26 -14.89 10.39
CA GLY A 56 7.96 -15.23 9.81
C GLY A 56 6.82 -15.42 10.81
N VAL A 57 5.61 -15.29 10.34
CA VAL A 57 4.38 -15.58 11.09
C VAL A 57 4.25 -17.09 11.29
N ARG A 58 3.98 -17.49 12.53
CA ARG A 58 3.84 -18.89 12.97
C ARG A 58 2.42 -19.24 13.39
N VAL A 59 1.66 -18.25 13.90
CA VAL A 59 0.32 -18.46 14.41
C VAL A 59 -0.56 -17.23 14.21
N LEU A 60 -1.84 -17.46 13.92
CA LEU A 60 -2.91 -16.48 13.86
C LEU A 60 -4.01 -16.86 14.84
N ALA A 61 -4.58 -15.89 15.57
CA ALA A 61 -5.72 -16.11 16.44
C ALA A 61 -6.70 -14.93 16.38
N VAL A 62 -7.96 -15.21 16.07
CA VAL A 62 -9.01 -14.17 16.00
C VAL A 62 -9.67 -14.02 17.35
N GLN A 63 -9.74 -12.80 17.88
CA GLN A 63 -10.42 -12.47 19.12
C GLN A 63 -11.95 -12.40 18.92
N PRO A 64 -12.75 -12.53 19.99
CA PRO A 64 -14.21 -12.44 19.89
C PRO A 64 -14.74 -11.12 19.35
N ASP A 65 -13.97 -10.02 19.44
CA ASP A 65 -14.26 -8.70 18.91
C ASP A 65 -13.84 -8.55 17.42
N GLY A 66 -13.35 -9.63 16.80
CA GLY A 66 -12.90 -9.65 15.40
C GLY A 66 -11.47 -9.18 15.19
N LYS A 67 -10.75 -8.71 16.22
CA LYS A 67 -9.35 -8.35 16.11
C LYS A 67 -8.47 -9.59 15.91
N LEU A 68 -7.37 -9.43 15.21
CA LEU A 68 -6.45 -10.52 14.88
C LEU A 68 -5.14 -10.40 15.65
N LEU A 69 -4.77 -11.42 16.38
CA LEU A 69 -3.43 -11.60 16.94
C LEU A 69 -2.56 -12.36 15.93
N VAL A 70 -1.37 -11.84 15.70
CA VAL A 70 -0.35 -12.42 14.81
C VAL A 70 0.87 -12.73 15.64
N GLY A 71 1.31 -13.98 15.66
CA GLY A 71 2.49 -14.42 16.42
C GLY A 71 3.52 -15.09 15.51
N GLY A 72 4.80 -14.99 15.87
CA GLY A 72 5.87 -15.61 15.08
C GLY A 72 7.28 -15.24 15.53
N LEU A 73 8.22 -15.40 14.61
CA LEU A 73 9.59 -14.92 14.76
C LEU A 73 9.76 -13.68 13.90
N PHE A 74 9.42 -12.52 14.43
CA PHE A 74 9.69 -11.26 13.81
C PHE A 74 10.31 -10.30 14.84
N THR A 75 11.32 -9.57 14.40
CA THR A 75 12.08 -8.65 15.25
C THR A 75 11.54 -7.23 15.01
N GLY A 76 10.98 -6.61 16.04
CA GLY A 76 10.71 -5.19 16.00
C GLY A 76 12.03 -4.42 15.93
N GLY A 77 12.26 -3.70 14.84
CA GLY A 77 13.14 -2.56 14.81
C GLY A 77 14.62 -2.70 15.14
N ALA A 78 15.32 -3.75 14.69
CA ALA A 78 16.80 -3.74 14.65
C ALA A 78 17.35 -2.80 13.55
N SER A 79 16.51 -2.19 12.73
CA SER A 79 16.88 -1.35 11.57
C SER A 79 16.60 0.15 11.73
N GLY A 80 16.35 0.64 12.95
CA GLY A 80 16.33 2.09 13.21
C GLY A 80 15.05 2.82 12.82
N ILE A 81 13.98 2.13 12.39
CA ILE A 81 12.65 2.69 12.30
C ILE A 81 11.87 2.19 13.50
N GLU A 82 11.59 3.11 14.41
CA GLU A 82 10.68 2.90 15.51
C GLU A 82 9.24 2.85 14.97
N ASP A 83 8.78 1.67 14.50
CA ASP A 83 7.35 1.43 14.45
C ASP A 83 6.88 1.13 15.89
N PRO A 84 6.08 2.03 16.49
CA PRO A 84 5.63 1.85 17.86
C PRO A 84 4.69 0.66 18.04
N VAL A 85 4.31 -0.04 16.95
CA VAL A 85 3.24 -1.04 16.94
C VAL A 85 3.74 -2.46 16.68
N LEU A 86 4.78 -2.65 15.86
CA LEU A 86 5.39 -3.98 15.67
C LEU A 86 6.36 -4.28 16.80
N ARG A 87 5.96 -5.18 17.70
CA ARG A 87 6.78 -5.65 18.79
C ARG A 87 7.33 -7.04 18.50
N PRO A 88 8.54 -7.40 18.96
CA PRO A 88 9.07 -8.73 18.73
C PRO A 88 8.11 -9.83 19.17
N GLY A 89 7.82 -10.73 18.24
CA GLY A 89 7.12 -12.00 18.45
C GLY A 89 5.59 -11.95 18.40
N ILE A 90 4.90 -10.84 18.70
CA ILE A 90 3.43 -10.77 18.64
C ILE A 90 2.90 -9.36 18.37
N ALA A 91 1.85 -9.27 17.55
CA ALA A 91 1.13 -8.02 17.26
C ALA A 91 -0.39 -8.25 17.25
N ARG A 92 -1.17 -7.18 17.41
CA ARG A 92 -2.63 -7.21 17.24
C ARG A 92 -3.07 -6.25 16.15
N LEU A 93 -3.95 -6.71 15.28
CA LEU A 93 -4.58 -5.91 14.23
C LEU A 93 -6.04 -5.67 14.54
N ASN A 94 -6.54 -4.52 14.16
CA ASN A 94 -7.95 -4.18 14.13
C ASN A 94 -8.70 -4.97 13.05
N THR A 95 -10.02 -4.88 13.04
CA THR A 95 -10.88 -5.59 12.08
C THR A 95 -10.72 -5.12 10.63
N ASP A 96 -10.15 -3.95 10.42
CA ASP A 96 -9.81 -3.38 9.11
C ASP A 96 -8.37 -3.71 8.65
N GLY A 97 -7.61 -4.46 9.45
CA GLY A 97 -6.22 -4.81 9.16
C GLY A 97 -5.18 -3.81 9.67
N THR A 98 -5.60 -2.66 10.18
CA THR A 98 -4.67 -1.69 10.78
C THR A 98 -4.11 -2.19 12.11
N ALA A 99 -2.91 -1.74 12.47
CA ALA A 99 -2.30 -2.10 13.73
C ALA A 99 -3.06 -1.49 14.93
N ASP A 100 -3.29 -2.29 15.97
CA ASP A 100 -3.96 -1.83 17.19
C ASP A 100 -2.96 -1.18 18.16
N ALA A 101 -2.94 0.15 18.20
CA ALA A 101 -2.07 0.92 19.09
C ALA A 101 -2.36 0.74 20.59
N SER A 102 -3.54 0.20 20.95
CA SER A 102 -3.89 -0.10 22.34
C SER A 102 -3.27 -1.40 22.87
N PHE A 103 -2.64 -2.20 21.97
CA PHE A 103 -1.96 -3.43 22.31
C PHE A 103 -0.44 -3.22 22.33
N SER A 104 0.16 -3.29 23.52
CA SER A 104 1.60 -3.06 23.67
C SER A 104 2.28 -4.16 24.46
N VAL A 105 3.19 -4.86 23.81
CA VAL A 105 4.01 -5.93 24.42
C VAL A 105 5.40 -5.44 24.87
N GLY A 106 5.61 -4.13 25.02
CA GLY A 106 6.91 -3.60 25.46
C GLY A 106 8.05 -4.04 24.55
N THR A 107 9.11 -4.67 25.14
CA THR A 107 10.22 -5.23 24.37
C THR A 107 9.90 -6.58 23.71
N GLY A 108 8.68 -7.08 23.83
CA GLY A 108 8.20 -8.32 23.18
C GLY A 108 8.86 -9.60 23.66
N PHE A 109 9.02 -10.54 22.73
CA PHE A 109 9.62 -11.85 22.94
C PHE A 109 11.01 -11.92 22.26
N ASP A 110 11.94 -12.63 22.88
CA ASP A 110 13.30 -12.85 22.35
C ASP A 110 13.41 -14.09 21.44
N GLY A 111 12.29 -14.74 21.14
CA GLY A 111 12.22 -15.93 20.29
C GLY A 111 10.83 -16.10 19.68
N ALA A 112 10.67 -17.15 18.88
CA ALA A 112 9.44 -17.40 18.12
C ALA A 112 8.24 -17.69 19.02
N VAL A 113 7.11 -17.06 18.68
CA VAL A 113 5.76 -17.40 19.16
C VAL A 113 5.17 -18.44 18.22
N GLU A 114 4.89 -19.65 18.73
CA GLU A 114 4.42 -20.79 17.93
C GLU A 114 2.90 -21.06 18.12
N THR A 115 2.34 -20.70 19.27
CA THR A 115 0.92 -20.90 19.59
C THR A 115 0.37 -19.75 20.41
N ILE A 116 -0.89 -19.38 20.17
CA ILE A 116 -1.66 -18.36 20.88
C ILE A 116 -3.03 -18.95 21.26
N VAL A 117 -3.37 -18.89 22.54
CA VAL A 117 -4.68 -19.33 23.04
C VAL A 117 -5.37 -18.20 23.78
N LEU A 118 -6.59 -17.90 23.37
CA LEU A 118 -7.42 -16.89 24.01
C LEU A 118 -8.14 -17.49 25.22
N GLN A 119 -8.05 -16.82 26.37
CA GLN A 119 -8.77 -17.21 27.55
C GLN A 119 -10.12 -16.47 27.64
N PRO A 120 -11.15 -17.04 28.30
CA PRO A 120 -12.48 -16.43 28.40
C PRO A 120 -12.50 -15.06 29.08
N ASP A 121 -11.47 -14.74 29.88
CA ASP A 121 -11.30 -13.46 30.57
C ASP A 121 -10.55 -12.42 29.72
N GLY A 122 -10.29 -12.74 28.46
CA GLY A 122 -9.58 -11.88 27.49
C GLY A 122 -8.06 -11.94 27.58
N ARG A 123 -7.50 -12.69 28.53
CA ARG A 123 -6.05 -12.93 28.59
C ARG A 123 -5.58 -13.80 27.43
N ILE A 124 -4.31 -13.68 27.10
CA ILE A 124 -3.68 -14.32 25.95
C ILE A 124 -2.55 -15.21 26.44
N LEU A 125 -2.71 -16.51 26.29
CA LEU A 125 -1.65 -17.46 26.57
C LEU A 125 -0.79 -17.62 25.31
N VAL A 126 0.53 -17.57 25.47
CA VAL A 126 1.51 -17.60 24.38
C VAL A 126 2.49 -18.72 24.66
N GLY A 127 2.68 -19.61 23.67
CA GLY A 127 3.69 -20.66 23.71
C GLY A 127 4.70 -20.51 22.59
N GLY A 128 5.95 -20.99 22.80
CA GLY A 128 6.96 -20.85 21.73
C GLY A 128 8.38 -21.25 22.11
N ALA A 129 9.33 -20.72 21.35
CA ALA A 129 10.77 -20.96 21.51
C ALA A 129 11.52 -19.81 22.21
N PHE A 130 10.82 -18.91 22.86
CA PHE A 130 11.39 -17.76 23.54
C PHE A 130 11.92 -18.10 24.96
N LEU A 131 12.84 -17.29 25.46
CA LEU A 131 13.39 -17.38 26.82
C LEU A 131 12.85 -16.26 27.73
N THR A 132 12.54 -15.09 27.12
CA THR A 132 12.04 -13.94 27.84
C THR A 132 10.81 -13.34 27.15
N CYS A 133 9.96 -12.69 27.95
CA CYS A 133 8.87 -11.85 27.48
C CYS A 133 8.95 -10.50 28.22
N GLN A 134 8.99 -9.40 27.48
CA GLN A 134 9.14 -8.04 28.02
C GLN A 134 10.34 -7.93 28.99
N GLY A 135 11.47 -8.59 28.64
CA GLY A 135 12.68 -8.64 29.45
C GLY A 135 12.58 -9.48 30.74
N GLN A 136 11.43 -10.10 31.01
CA GLN A 136 11.24 -11.00 32.16
C GLN A 136 11.41 -12.46 31.74
N PRO A 137 12.06 -13.30 32.54
CA PRO A 137 12.20 -14.72 32.25
C PRO A 137 10.83 -15.41 32.12
N ARG A 138 10.57 -15.99 30.94
CA ARG A 138 9.32 -16.69 30.59
C ARG A 138 9.62 -17.76 29.55
N LYS A 139 10.40 -18.75 29.94
CA LYS A 139 10.89 -19.76 29.00
C LYS A 139 9.75 -20.66 28.48
N GLY A 140 9.48 -20.54 27.18
CA GLY A 140 8.57 -21.35 26.41
C GLY A 140 7.08 -21.08 26.60
N VAL A 141 6.66 -20.40 27.68
CA VAL A 141 5.25 -20.04 27.91
C VAL A 141 5.11 -18.76 28.71
N ALA A 142 4.18 -17.89 28.26
CA ALA A 142 3.83 -16.64 28.94
C ALA A 142 2.33 -16.38 28.84
N ARG A 143 1.80 -15.53 29.71
CA ARG A 143 0.45 -15.02 29.62
C ARG A 143 0.46 -13.49 29.55
N LEU A 144 -0.27 -12.93 28.61
CA LEU A 144 -0.45 -11.50 28.46
C LEU A 144 -1.85 -11.08 28.91
N ASN A 145 -1.95 -9.85 29.41
CA ASN A 145 -3.22 -9.17 29.62
C ASN A 145 -3.84 -8.76 28.27
N PRO A 146 -5.12 -8.36 28.23
CA PRO A 146 -5.78 -7.95 26.99
C PRO A 146 -5.13 -6.76 26.28
N ASP A 147 -4.36 -5.94 27.01
CA ASP A 147 -3.60 -4.78 26.47
C ASP A 147 -2.19 -5.15 25.97
N GLY A 148 -1.80 -6.41 26.03
CA GLY A 148 -0.49 -6.91 25.65
C GLY A 148 0.57 -6.88 26.75
N SER A 149 0.30 -6.28 27.90
CA SER A 149 1.22 -6.29 29.03
C SER A 149 1.38 -7.71 29.62
N LEU A 150 2.57 -8.02 30.17
CA LEU A 150 2.83 -9.31 30.78
C LEU A 150 2.00 -9.51 32.04
N ASP A 151 1.28 -10.62 32.15
CA ASP A 151 0.56 -10.99 33.38
C ASP A 151 1.55 -11.54 34.43
N GLY A 152 1.88 -10.71 35.41
CA GLY A 152 2.74 -11.08 36.53
C GLY A 152 2.15 -12.13 37.49
N THR A 153 0.86 -12.40 37.39
CA THR A 153 0.21 -13.43 38.22
C THR A 153 0.35 -14.85 37.65
N PHE A 154 0.83 -14.98 36.42
CA PHE A 154 1.08 -16.27 35.79
C PHE A 154 2.51 -16.72 36.05
N ILE A 155 2.65 -17.68 36.95
CA ILE A 155 3.95 -18.08 37.53
C ILE A 155 4.41 -19.43 36.94
N VAL A 156 5.26 -19.36 35.92
CA VAL A 156 5.80 -20.56 35.25
C VAL A 156 7.19 -20.99 35.77
N GLY A 157 7.75 -20.28 36.76
CA GLY A 157 9.09 -20.55 37.27
C GLY A 157 10.17 -20.49 36.21
N ALA A 158 11.05 -21.51 36.12
CA ALA A 158 12.07 -21.61 35.09
C ALA A 158 11.55 -22.03 33.71
N GLY A 159 10.25 -22.33 33.55
CA GLY A 159 9.58 -22.70 32.32
C GLY A 159 9.99 -24.03 31.70
N THR A 160 9.82 -24.16 30.37
CA THR A 160 10.05 -25.41 29.63
C THR A 160 11.51 -25.58 29.19
N GLY A 161 11.99 -26.84 29.18
CA GLY A 161 13.31 -27.20 28.66
C GLY A 161 13.31 -27.46 27.16
N GLY A 162 12.51 -26.71 26.39
CA GLY A 162 12.37 -26.81 24.95
C GLY A 162 11.19 -25.98 24.45
N THR A 163 10.89 -26.07 23.17
CA THR A 163 9.81 -25.30 22.51
C THR A 163 8.43 -25.85 22.85
N VAL A 164 7.47 -24.95 23.10
CA VAL A 164 6.04 -25.24 23.13
C VAL A 164 5.48 -24.97 21.73
N PHE A 165 4.99 -26.01 21.06
CA PHE A 165 4.42 -25.90 19.73
C PHE A 165 2.90 -25.73 19.76
N GLU A 166 2.25 -26.28 20.79
CA GLU A 166 0.80 -26.20 20.92
C GLU A 166 0.40 -26.02 22.38
N ALA A 167 -0.67 -25.26 22.61
CA ALA A 167 -1.30 -25.08 23.89
C ALA A 167 -2.82 -25.24 23.74
N ALA A 168 -3.48 -25.81 24.74
CA ALA A 168 -4.92 -25.95 24.76
C ALA A 168 -5.48 -25.62 26.15
N LEU A 169 -6.61 -24.90 26.19
CA LEU A 169 -7.32 -24.56 27.42
C LEU A 169 -8.38 -25.61 27.67
N GLN A 170 -8.42 -26.15 28.92
CA GLN A 170 -9.50 -27.01 29.38
C GLN A 170 -10.68 -26.18 29.91
N PRO A 171 -11.91 -26.69 29.88
CA PRO A 171 -13.08 -25.98 30.39
C PRO A 171 -12.99 -25.53 31.85
N ASP A 172 -12.16 -26.19 32.65
CA ASP A 172 -11.90 -25.85 34.06
C ASP A 172 -10.79 -24.81 34.25
N GLY A 173 -10.27 -24.23 33.16
CA GLY A 173 -9.20 -23.23 33.15
C GLY A 173 -7.78 -23.80 33.23
N ARG A 174 -7.61 -25.11 33.29
CA ARG A 174 -6.29 -25.74 33.21
C ARG A 174 -5.74 -25.65 31.79
N ILE A 175 -4.41 -25.63 31.67
CA ILE A 175 -3.70 -25.39 30.45
C ILE A 175 -2.84 -26.62 30.10
N LEU A 176 -3.06 -27.19 28.94
CA LEU A 176 -2.21 -28.26 28.38
C LEU A 176 -1.15 -27.64 27.46
N LEU A 177 0.06 -28.11 27.56
CA LEU A 177 1.17 -27.72 26.70
C LEU A 177 1.74 -28.94 25.99
N GLY A 178 1.99 -28.83 24.69
CA GLY A 178 2.67 -29.82 23.86
C GLY A 178 3.88 -29.23 23.15
N GLY A 179 4.92 -30.06 22.95
CA GLY A 179 6.12 -29.55 22.29
C GLY A 179 7.24 -30.59 22.17
N ASN A 180 8.47 -30.10 22.07
CA ASN A 180 9.67 -30.94 22.11
C ASN A 180 10.40 -30.88 23.45
N PHE A 181 9.87 -30.15 24.44
CA PHE A 181 10.47 -30.00 25.75
C PHE A 181 10.53 -31.34 26.51
N THR A 182 11.53 -31.50 27.36
CA THR A 182 11.73 -32.70 28.21
C THR A 182 11.71 -32.36 29.68
N THR A 183 11.70 -31.09 30.03
CA THR A 183 11.65 -30.64 31.43
C THR A 183 10.71 -29.43 31.58
N PHE A 184 10.13 -29.25 32.76
CA PHE A 184 9.46 -28.04 33.22
C PHE A 184 9.96 -27.72 34.66
N ASN A 185 10.43 -26.47 34.84
CA ASN A 185 11.05 -26.06 36.12
C ASN A 185 12.17 -27.01 36.59
N GLY A 186 12.95 -27.55 35.62
CA GLY A 186 14.01 -28.50 35.89
C GLY A 186 13.54 -29.92 36.28
N GLN A 187 12.22 -30.15 36.35
CA GLN A 187 11.68 -31.49 36.59
C GLN A 187 11.34 -32.17 35.26
N PRO A 188 11.44 -33.51 35.18
CA PRO A 188 11.06 -34.24 33.96
C PRO A 188 9.60 -33.96 33.59
N ALA A 189 9.40 -33.54 32.32
CA ALA A 189 8.08 -33.29 31.76
C ALA A 189 8.19 -33.55 30.22
N ASN A 190 7.85 -34.78 29.84
CA ASN A 190 8.16 -35.25 28.49
C ASN A 190 7.08 -34.86 27.50
N ARG A 191 7.28 -33.71 26.83
CA ARG A 191 6.58 -33.22 25.63
C ARG A 191 5.09 -32.89 25.77
N VAL A 192 4.45 -33.31 26.86
CA VAL A 192 3.08 -32.97 27.26
C VAL A 192 3.02 -32.75 28.75
N LEU A 193 2.44 -31.66 29.19
CA LEU A 193 2.18 -31.37 30.59
C LEU A 193 0.88 -30.58 30.76
N ARG A 194 0.38 -30.51 32.00
CA ARG A 194 -0.75 -29.65 32.34
C ARG A 194 -0.39 -28.68 33.46
N LEU A 195 -0.81 -27.43 33.29
CA LEU A 195 -0.67 -26.38 34.29
C LEU A 195 -2.04 -26.03 34.89
N PHE A 196 -2.02 -25.56 36.13
CA PHE A 196 -3.15 -24.82 36.69
C PHE A 196 -3.28 -23.44 36.02
N ALA A 197 -4.41 -22.76 36.22
CA ALA A 197 -4.69 -21.44 35.66
C ALA A 197 -3.70 -20.36 36.13
N ASP A 198 -2.95 -20.55 37.20
CA ASP A 198 -1.89 -19.66 37.69
C ASP A 198 -0.51 -19.94 37.09
N GLY A 199 -0.40 -20.92 36.21
CA GLY A 199 0.87 -21.32 35.56
C GLY A 199 1.69 -22.35 36.33
N SER A 200 1.27 -22.77 37.53
CA SER A 200 1.95 -23.84 38.29
C SER A 200 1.66 -25.23 37.69
N LEU A 201 2.62 -26.14 37.80
CA LEU A 201 2.46 -27.52 37.28
C LEU A 201 1.34 -28.26 38.02
N ASP A 202 0.43 -28.89 37.30
CA ASP A 202 -0.58 -29.78 37.85
C ASP A 202 -0.02 -31.22 38.00
N PRO A 203 0.30 -31.65 39.20
CA PRO A 203 0.86 -32.99 39.48
C PRO A 203 -0.15 -34.12 39.29
N SER A 204 -1.45 -33.81 39.21
CA SER A 204 -2.49 -34.80 38.95
C SER A 204 -2.56 -35.28 37.52
N PHE A 205 -1.83 -34.63 36.61
CA PHE A 205 -1.68 -35.02 35.22
C PHE A 205 -0.27 -35.53 34.98
N SER A 206 -0.12 -36.80 34.85
CA SER A 206 1.20 -37.42 34.66
C SER A 206 1.21 -38.29 33.40
N THR A 207 2.08 -37.94 32.46
CA THR A 207 2.31 -38.71 31.25
C THR A 207 3.44 -39.75 31.39
N GLY A 208 3.99 -39.94 32.61
CA GLY A 208 5.09 -40.88 32.84
C GLY A 208 6.28 -40.59 31.91
N ALA A 209 6.73 -41.59 31.15
CA ALA A 209 7.78 -41.42 30.14
C ALA A 209 7.35 -40.52 28.97
N GLY A 210 6.06 -40.21 28.85
CA GLY A 210 5.49 -39.35 27.80
C GLY A 210 5.61 -39.91 26.38
N PRO A 211 5.35 -39.07 25.39
CA PRO A 211 5.66 -39.35 23.99
C PRO A 211 7.17 -39.38 23.71
N ASN A 212 7.62 -40.30 22.83
CA ASN A 212 9.05 -40.43 22.49
C ASN A 212 9.59 -39.38 21.52
N ALA A 213 8.70 -38.60 20.87
CA ALA A 213 9.06 -37.50 19.98
C ALA A 213 8.05 -36.34 20.09
N THR A 214 8.25 -35.26 19.36
CA THR A 214 7.52 -33.97 19.42
C THR A 214 6.01 -34.17 19.38
N VAL A 215 5.29 -33.40 20.22
CA VAL A 215 3.83 -33.19 20.13
C VAL A 215 3.60 -31.88 19.43
N ARG A 216 2.82 -31.92 18.33
CA ARG A 216 2.52 -30.78 17.46
C ARG A 216 1.08 -30.28 17.58
N ALA A 217 0.16 -31.16 17.97
CA ALA A 217 -1.26 -30.86 18.11
C ALA A 217 -1.82 -31.41 19.41
N ILE A 218 -2.70 -30.63 20.05
CA ILE A 218 -3.45 -31.01 21.24
C ILE A 218 -4.90 -30.60 21.06
N ALA A 219 -5.83 -31.53 21.33
CA ALA A 219 -7.25 -31.20 21.38
C ALA A 219 -7.91 -31.83 22.62
N VAL A 220 -8.78 -31.06 23.28
CA VAL A 220 -9.46 -31.48 24.49
C VAL A 220 -10.88 -31.92 24.12
N GLN A 221 -11.22 -33.16 24.44
CA GLN A 221 -12.60 -33.68 24.29
C GLN A 221 -13.50 -33.22 25.46
N THR A 222 -14.81 -33.19 25.21
CA THR A 222 -15.80 -32.68 26.17
C THR A 222 -15.83 -33.44 27.49
N ASP A 223 -15.31 -34.67 27.53
CA ASP A 223 -15.20 -35.51 28.71
C ASP A 223 -13.87 -35.35 29.47
N GLY A 224 -13.03 -34.39 29.02
CA GLY A 224 -11.71 -34.08 29.61
C GLY A 224 -10.58 -34.98 29.13
N ARG A 225 -10.82 -35.92 28.21
CA ARG A 225 -9.75 -36.65 27.52
C ARG A 225 -9.02 -35.74 26.56
N VAL A 226 -7.74 -36.07 26.35
CA VAL A 226 -6.86 -35.25 25.53
C VAL A 226 -6.33 -36.05 24.33
N LEU A 227 -6.60 -35.57 23.14
CA LEU A 227 -5.97 -36.09 21.92
C LEU A 227 -4.66 -35.37 21.72
N ILE A 228 -3.61 -36.11 21.36
CA ILE A 228 -2.28 -35.59 21.03
C ILE A 228 -1.85 -36.15 19.68
N GLY A 229 -1.29 -35.30 18.84
CA GLY A 229 -0.73 -35.62 17.54
C GLY A 229 0.71 -35.14 17.42
N GLY A 230 1.52 -35.78 16.56
CA GLY A 230 2.90 -35.35 16.35
C GLY A 230 3.82 -36.40 15.74
N ASP A 231 5.12 -36.23 15.99
CA ASP A 231 6.21 -37.06 15.42
C ASP A 231 6.39 -38.40 16.16
N PHE A 232 5.72 -38.59 17.28
CA PHE A 232 5.95 -39.74 18.16
C PHE A 232 5.38 -41.04 17.60
N THR A 233 6.02 -42.15 17.98
CA THR A 233 5.58 -43.53 17.67
C THR A 233 5.24 -44.33 18.90
N PHE A 234 5.60 -43.83 20.10
CA PHE A 234 5.29 -44.42 21.41
C PHE A 234 4.85 -43.34 22.38
N VAL A 235 3.91 -43.70 23.27
CA VAL A 235 3.54 -42.90 24.43
C VAL A 235 3.50 -43.82 25.65
N GLN A 236 4.26 -43.50 26.71
CA GLN A 236 4.37 -44.32 27.91
C GLN A 236 4.74 -45.80 27.62
N ALA A 237 5.65 -46.02 26.66
CA ALA A 237 6.01 -47.32 26.12
C ALA A 237 4.92 -48.10 25.38
N ALA A 238 3.71 -47.54 25.24
CA ALA A 238 2.68 -48.12 24.40
C ALA A 238 2.88 -47.68 22.96
N PRO A 239 2.84 -48.56 21.94
CA PRO A 239 2.87 -48.18 20.54
C PRO A 239 1.68 -47.25 20.18
N ARG A 240 1.96 -46.06 19.74
CA ARG A 240 0.98 -45.04 19.31
C ARG A 240 1.58 -44.20 18.20
N SER A 241 1.32 -44.61 16.94
CA SER A 241 1.89 -43.95 15.81
C SER A 241 1.21 -42.62 15.53
N HIS A 242 1.92 -41.52 15.80
CA HIS A 242 1.56 -40.16 15.49
C HIS A 242 0.27 -39.61 16.08
N LEU A 243 -0.53 -40.46 16.78
CA LEU A 243 -1.80 -40.09 17.40
C LEU A 243 -2.04 -40.93 18.69
N ALA A 244 -2.41 -40.27 19.77
CA ALA A 244 -2.82 -40.93 21.00
C ALA A 244 -3.93 -40.15 21.69
N ARG A 245 -4.72 -40.87 22.53
CA ARG A 245 -5.63 -40.26 23.48
C ARG A 245 -5.11 -40.49 24.89
N LEU A 246 -5.11 -39.46 25.70
CA LEU A 246 -4.80 -39.50 27.12
C LEU A 246 -6.06 -39.35 27.94
N LEU A 247 -6.11 -40.05 29.04
CA LEU A 247 -7.13 -39.91 30.10
C LEU A 247 -6.96 -38.56 30.81
N PRO A 248 -7.95 -38.07 31.56
CA PRO A 248 -7.86 -36.81 32.31
C PRO A 248 -6.71 -36.75 33.35
N ASN A 249 -6.13 -37.85 33.69
CA ASN A 249 -4.95 -37.94 34.57
C ASN A 249 -3.61 -38.04 33.83
N GLY A 250 -3.62 -37.98 32.48
CA GLY A 250 -2.43 -38.07 31.67
C GLY A 250 -2.00 -39.46 31.22
N ALA A 251 -2.62 -40.53 31.76
CA ALA A 251 -2.32 -41.90 31.31
C ALA A 251 -2.83 -42.13 29.87
N VAL A 252 -2.16 -42.99 29.10
CA VAL A 252 -2.64 -43.40 27.77
C VAL A 252 -3.99 -44.10 27.92
N ASP A 253 -4.96 -43.70 27.12
CA ASP A 253 -6.25 -44.38 27.02
C ASP A 253 -6.06 -45.70 26.24
N PRO A 254 -6.25 -46.85 26.90
CA PRO A 254 -6.04 -48.16 26.28
C PRO A 254 -7.13 -48.50 25.24
N ASP A 255 -8.32 -47.86 25.36
CA ASP A 255 -9.47 -48.18 24.52
C ASP A 255 -9.52 -47.34 23.22
N TYR A 256 -8.63 -46.37 23.06
CA TYR A 256 -8.60 -45.51 21.88
C TYR A 256 -7.80 -46.14 20.72
N ASN A 257 -8.43 -46.21 19.55
CA ASN A 257 -7.85 -46.80 18.35
C ASN A 257 -7.35 -48.24 18.57
N ASN A 258 -8.14 -49.03 19.26
CA ASN A 258 -7.79 -50.40 19.65
C ASN A 258 -8.08 -51.42 18.54
N GLY A 259 -7.75 -51.04 17.29
CA GLY A 259 -7.73 -51.98 16.19
C GLY A 259 -6.57 -52.99 16.35
N SER A 260 -6.70 -54.19 15.85
CA SER A 260 -5.81 -55.35 16.04
C SER A 260 -4.34 -55.15 15.75
N LEU A 261 -3.94 -53.95 15.29
CA LEU A 261 -2.57 -53.61 14.92
C LEU A 261 -2.02 -52.29 15.50
N GLY A 262 -2.86 -51.38 16.05
CA GLY A 262 -2.40 -50.17 16.77
C GLY A 262 -1.53 -49.23 15.96
N ILE A 263 -1.67 -49.21 14.66
CA ILE A 263 -0.71 -48.53 13.75
C ILE A 263 -0.99 -47.01 13.65
N GLY A 264 -2.24 -46.55 13.75
CA GLY A 264 -2.57 -45.12 13.60
C GLY A 264 -2.24 -44.52 12.24
N PRO A 265 -1.98 -43.21 12.16
CA PRO A 265 -1.51 -42.57 10.94
C PRO A 265 -0.11 -43.02 10.52
N SER A 266 0.18 -43.15 9.23
CA SER A 266 1.49 -43.59 8.71
C SER A 266 2.59 -42.52 8.88
N SER A 267 2.22 -41.27 9.12
CA SER A 267 3.15 -40.15 9.30
C SER A 267 2.55 -39.10 10.25
N VAL A 268 3.21 -37.97 10.40
CA VAL A 268 2.96 -36.91 11.36
C VAL A 268 1.54 -36.38 11.30
N VAL A 269 0.89 -36.24 12.46
CA VAL A 269 -0.33 -35.44 12.65
C VAL A 269 0.05 -34.03 13.06
N THR A 270 -0.36 -33.06 12.26
CA THR A 270 -0.02 -31.65 12.44
C THR A 270 -1.12 -30.84 13.11
N ASP A 271 -2.38 -31.31 13.01
CA ASP A 271 -3.52 -30.61 13.61
C ASP A 271 -4.65 -31.59 13.99
N ILE A 272 -5.38 -31.24 15.04
CA ILE A 272 -6.52 -32.02 15.56
C ILE A 272 -7.61 -31.05 16.01
N VAL A 273 -8.84 -31.20 15.49
CA VAL A 273 -10.02 -30.49 16.02
C VAL A 273 -11.11 -31.47 16.45
N VAL A 274 -11.74 -31.18 17.61
CA VAL A 274 -12.80 -32.01 18.13
C VAL A 274 -14.11 -31.69 17.47
N GLY A 275 -14.75 -32.72 16.93
CA GLY A 275 -16.07 -32.65 16.31
C GLY A 275 -17.22 -32.98 17.26
N ALA A 276 -18.44 -32.99 16.74
CA ALA A 276 -19.65 -33.33 17.47
C ALA A 276 -19.58 -34.75 18.03
N GLY A 277 -20.13 -34.92 19.26
CA GLY A 277 -20.17 -36.22 19.92
C GLY A 277 -18.81 -36.76 20.34
N GLY A 278 -17.78 -35.91 20.43
CA GLY A 278 -16.41 -36.30 20.77
C GLY A 278 -15.65 -36.99 19.65
N SER A 279 -16.17 -36.95 18.44
CA SER A 279 -15.40 -37.29 17.22
C SER A 279 -14.23 -36.32 17.05
N ALA A 280 -13.27 -36.64 16.18
CA ALA A 280 -12.16 -35.76 15.90
C ALA A 280 -11.84 -35.76 14.43
N TYR A 281 -11.43 -34.58 13.90
CA TYR A 281 -10.80 -34.49 12.58
C TYR A 281 -9.31 -34.35 12.80
N ILE A 282 -8.53 -35.08 11.99
CA ILE A 282 -7.07 -35.03 12.05
C ILE A 282 -6.49 -34.69 10.68
N GLY A 283 -5.53 -33.79 10.69
CA GLY A 283 -4.74 -33.37 9.53
C GLY A 283 -3.26 -33.69 9.70
N GLY A 284 -2.53 -33.87 8.60
CA GLY A 284 -1.11 -34.13 8.66
C GLY A 284 -0.56 -34.79 7.39
N LEU A 285 0.71 -35.21 7.46
CA LEU A 285 1.49 -35.74 6.33
C LEU A 285 1.26 -37.22 6.01
N PHE A 286 0.24 -37.83 6.57
CA PHE A 286 -0.01 -39.27 6.42
C PHE A 286 -0.81 -39.61 5.16
N SER A 287 -0.49 -40.74 4.55
CA SER A 287 -1.20 -41.33 3.39
C SER A 287 -2.02 -42.57 3.72
N GLU A 288 -1.83 -43.09 4.95
CA GLU A 288 -2.52 -44.29 5.45
C GLU A 288 -2.95 -44.08 6.89
N PHE A 289 -4.08 -44.70 7.25
CA PHE A 289 -4.56 -44.82 8.62
C PHE A 289 -4.90 -46.28 8.91
N ASN A 290 -4.23 -46.85 9.95
CA ASN A 290 -4.35 -48.26 10.32
C ASN A 290 -4.10 -49.23 9.13
N GLY A 291 -3.13 -48.92 8.26
CA GLY A 291 -2.75 -49.70 7.12
C GLY A 291 -3.73 -49.60 5.93
N SER A 292 -4.71 -48.71 5.99
CA SER A 292 -5.61 -48.45 4.89
C SER A 292 -5.34 -47.11 4.25
N PRO A 293 -5.30 -46.98 2.92
CA PRO A 293 -5.10 -45.70 2.24
C PRO A 293 -6.09 -44.62 2.77
N SER A 294 -5.60 -43.53 3.20
CA SER A 294 -6.39 -42.47 3.82
C SER A 294 -5.66 -41.13 3.74
N LEU A 295 -6.11 -40.26 2.86
CA LEU A 295 -5.57 -38.92 2.72
C LEU A 295 -6.18 -37.99 3.78
N ALA A 296 -5.35 -37.18 4.44
CA ALA A 296 -5.81 -36.17 5.38
C ALA A 296 -6.60 -35.04 4.68
N PRO A 297 -7.58 -34.40 5.34
CA PRO A 297 -8.07 -34.72 6.68
C PRO A 297 -9.02 -35.93 6.70
N ILE A 298 -9.01 -36.67 7.80
CA ILE A 298 -9.97 -37.73 8.07
C ILE A 298 -10.74 -37.45 9.37
N LYS A 299 -11.94 -38.01 9.47
CA LYS A 299 -12.73 -37.97 10.66
C LYS A 299 -12.61 -39.28 11.44
N LEU A 300 -12.41 -39.18 12.74
CA LEU A 300 -12.38 -40.28 13.67
C LEU A 300 -13.61 -40.26 14.55
N LEU A 301 -14.20 -41.40 14.74
CA LEU A 301 -15.23 -41.61 15.76
C LEU A 301 -14.62 -41.46 17.16
N TRP A 302 -15.44 -41.33 18.18
CA TRP A 302 -15.02 -41.28 19.59
C TRP A 302 -14.10 -42.45 19.99
N SER A 303 -14.30 -43.63 19.39
CA SER A 303 -13.45 -44.81 19.59
C SER A 303 -12.03 -44.68 18.99
N GLY A 304 -11.76 -43.70 18.20
CA GLY A 304 -10.53 -43.55 17.41
C GLY A 304 -10.52 -44.32 16.09
N GLN A 305 -11.61 -45.00 15.75
CA GLN A 305 -11.78 -45.61 14.43
C GLN A 305 -12.11 -44.55 13.37
N ARG A 306 -11.65 -44.75 12.13
CA ARG A 306 -12.05 -43.88 11.02
C ARG A 306 -13.56 -43.91 10.82
N ASP A 307 -14.17 -42.73 10.67
CA ASP A 307 -15.60 -42.61 10.31
C ASP A 307 -15.76 -42.90 8.82
N PRO A 308 -16.41 -44.02 8.40
CA PRO A 308 -16.58 -44.37 7.00
C PRO A 308 -17.58 -43.43 6.28
N ALA A 309 -18.42 -42.69 7.02
CA ALA A 309 -19.39 -41.77 6.44
C ALA A 309 -18.72 -40.46 6.00
N PHE A 310 -17.55 -40.12 6.54
CA PHE A 310 -16.82 -38.93 6.16
C PHE A 310 -15.83 -39.25 5.03
N ASN A 311 -16.16 -38.74 3.83
CA ASN A 311 -15.32 -38.96 2.66
C ASN A 311 -15.23 -37.69 1.79
N MET A 312 -14.10 -37.04 1.78
CA MET A 312 -13.82 -35.86 0.95
C MET A 312 -13.57 -36.19 -0.53
N ALA A 313 -13.30 -37.45 -0.86
CA ALA A 313 -12.92 -37.90 -2.20
C ALA A 313 -14.10 -38.22 -3.13
N SER A 314 -15.36 -38.16 -2.66
CA SER A 314 -16.50 -38.72 -3.39
C SER A 314 -17.03 -37.88 -4.55
N SER A 315 -16.51 -36.69 -4.81
CA SER A 315 -17.06 -35.81 -5.85
C SER A 315 -16.08 -35.32 -6.92
N GLU A 316 -14.81 -35.71 -6.88
CA GLU A 316 -13.82 -35.19 -7.85
C GLU A 316 -12.67 -36.19 -8.08
N THR A 317 -12.00 -36.07 -9.23
CA THR A 317 -10.86 -36.91 -9.65
C THR A 317 -9.75 -37.01 -8.61
N PRO A 318 -9.10 -38.17 -8.42
CA PRO A 318 -8.30 -38.47 -7.21
C PRO A 318 -6.96 -37.74 -7.06
N ALA A 319 -6.74 -36.64 -7.66
CA ALA A 319 -5.38 -36.25 -7.95
C ALA A 319 -4.84 -34.99 -7.23
N THR A 320 -5.47 -34.37 -6.23
CA THR A 320 -4.84 -33.11 -5.81
C THR A 320 -5.18 -32.48 -4.45
N PHE A 321 -5.64 -33.21 -3.44
CA PHE A 321 -5.29 -32.73 -2.11
C PHE A 321 -3.82 -33.09 -1.92
N ASN A 322 -2.94 -32.10 -2.06
CA ASN A 322 -1.54 -32.31 -1.73
C ASN A 322 -1.49 -32.91 -0.31
N GLN A 323 -0.73 -33.98 -0.13
CA GLN A 323 -0.74 -34.90 1.00
C GLN A 323 -0.47 -34.25 2.38
N GLU A 324 -0.64 -32.93 2.49
CA GLU A 324 -0.30 -32.11 3.66
C GLU A 324 -1.52 -31.29 4.07
N ALA A 325 -2.44 -31.84 4.89
CA ALA A 325 -3.37 -30.96 5.59
C ALA A 325 -2.60 -30.22 6.70
N VAL A 326 -2.46 -28.91 6.59
CA VAL A 326 -1.63 -28.08 7.46
C VAL A 326 -2.44 -27.50 8.60
N GLY A 327 -3.76 -27.35 8.47
CA GLY A 327 -4.60 -26.83 9.53
C GLY A 327 -6.10 -27.12 9.33
N LEU A 328 -6.83 -27.15 10.44
CA LEU A 328 -8.24 -27.50 10.53
C LEU A 328 -8.99 -26.51 11.43
N HIS A 329 -10.24 -26.24 11.10
CA HIS A 329 -11.19 -25.56 12.00
C HIS A 329 -12.57 -26.19 11.83
N TYR A 330 -13.23 -26.51 12.96
CA TYR A 330 -14.58 -27.07 12.94
C TYR A 330 -15.58 -26.14 13.62
N ASP A 331 -16.52 -25.65 12.84
CA ASP A 331 -17.70 -24.94 13.33
C ASP A 331 -18.79 -25.97 13.69
N ALA A 332 -19.01 -26.14 14.99
CA ALA A 332 -19.98 -27.09 15.50
C ALA A 332 -21.43 -26.65 15.25
N ALA A 333 -21.71 -25.35 15.21
CA ALA A 333 -23.05 -24.81 15.01
C ALA A 333 -23.50 -24.99 13.55
N ALA A 334 -22.63 -24.72 12.60
CA ALA A 334 -22.88 -24.90 11.19
C ALA A 334 -22.60 -26.33 10.71
N ASN A 335 -21.93 -27.17 11.51
CA ASN A 335 -21.40 -28.49 11.12
C ASN A 335 -20.50 -28.41 9.88
N VAL A 336 -19.59 -27.44 9.87
CA VAL A 336 -18.65 -27.19 8.78
C VAL A 336 -17.23 -27.42 9.22
N LEU A 337 -16.49 -28.25 8.50
CA LEU A 337 -15.05 -28.36 8.63
C LEU A 337 -14.39 -27.47 7.56
N THR A 338 -13.57 -26.53 8.00
CA THR A 338 -12.65 -25.79 7.16
C THR A 338 -11.28 -26.45 7.24
N ALA A 339 -10.74 -26.83 6.09
CA ALA A 339 -9.42 -27.46 6.01
C ALA A 339 -8.57 -26.70 4.99
N TRP A 340 -7.31 -26.45 5.34
CA TRP A 340 -6.36 -25.79 4.44
C TRP A 340 -5.03 -26.54 4.40
N SER A 341 -4.44 -26.55 3.24
CA SER A 341 -3.12 -27.13 2.97
C SER A 341 -2.36 -26.30 1.96
N ARG A 342 -1.16 -26.68 1.63
CA ARG A 342 -0.35 -26.04 0.60
C ARG A 342 -1.11 -26.02 -0.75
N GLY A 343 -1.71 -24.87 -1.08
CA GLY A 343 -2.44 -24.67 -2.35
C GLY A 343 -3.90 -25.11 -2.37
N ASP A 344 -4.50 -25.47 -1.24
CA ASP A 344 -5.89 -25.89 -1.17
C ASP A 344 -6.59 -25.36 0.09
N LEU A 345 -7.80 -24.87 -0.09
CA LEU A 345 -8.67 -24.36 0.96
C LEU A 345 -10.10 -24.85 0.73
N ARG A 346 -10.69 -25.53 1.69
CA ARG A 346 -12.03 -26.12 1.56
C ARG A 346 -12.88 -25.93 2.79
N LYS A 347 -14.17 -25.65 2.56
CA LYS A 347 -15.25 -25.85 3.56
C LYS A 347 -16.08 -27.06 3.15
N VAL A 348 -16.19 -28.01 4.05
CA VAL A 348 -16.92 -29.26 3.79
C VAL A 348 -17.93 -29.54 4.91
N ASN A 349 -18.96 -30.30 4.59
CA ASN A 349 -19.91 -30.77 5.57
C ASN A 349 -19.20 -31.71 6.58
N GLY A 350 -19.28 -31.40 7.85
CA GLY A 350 -18.58 -32.14 8.90
C GLY A 350 -19.05 -33.58 9.12
N THR A 351 -20.21 -33.98 8.62
CA THR A 351 -20.71 -35.36 8.71
C THR A 351 -20.26 -36.20 7.50
N SER A 352 -20.47 -35.69 6.29
CA SER A 352 -20.27 -36.46 5.06
C SER A 352 -18.93 -36.20 4.37
N GLY A 353 -18.27 -35.07 4.66
CA GLY A 353 -17.11 -34.61 3.90
C GLY A 353 -17.47 -33.98 2.54
N ALA A 354 -18.78 -33.87 2.22
CA ALA A 354 -19.20 -33.24 0.98
C ALA A 354 -18.80 -31.76 0.95
N ARG A 355 -18.27 -31.32 -0.20
CA ARG A 355 -17.84 -29.94 -0.40
C ARG A 355 -19.01 -28.98 -0.31
N LEU A 356 -18.86 -27.90 0.44
CA LEU A 356 -19.77 -26.77 0.54
C LEU A 356 -19.24 -25.60 -0.27
N HIS A 357 -17.98 -25.23 0.02
CA HIS A 357 -17.23 -24.19 -0.66
C HIS A 357 -15.77 -24.64 -0.78
N GLY A 358 -15.03 -24.14 -1.74
CA GLY A 358 -13.61 -24.42 -1.81
C GLY A 358 -13.02 -24.13 -3.18
N TYR A 359 -11.75 -23.82 -3.15
CA TYR A 359 -10.91 -23.56 -4.31
C TYR A 359 -10.12 -24.81 -4.61
N PHE A 360 -10.18 -25.26 -5.83
CA PHE A 360 -9.50 -26.46 -6.29
C PHE A 360 -8.82 -26.23 -7.64
N GLY A 361 -7.75 -26.95 -7.93
CA GLY A 361 -7.01 -26.92 -9.18
C GLY A 361 -7.79 -27.25 -10.46
N GLY A 362 -9.06 -26.89 -10.52
CA GLY A 362 -9.92 -26.94 -11.68
C GLY A 362 -10.21 -25.54 -12.23
N TYR A 363 -10.43 -25.45 -13.51
CA TYR A 363 -10.53 -24.24 -14.33
C TYR A 363 -11.53 -23.15 -13.91
N GLU A 364 -12.20 -23.27 -12.78
CA GLU A 364 -13.24 -22.33 -12.33
C GLU A 364 -12.89 -21.55 -11.06
N SER A 365 -11.73 -21.78 -10.42
CA SER A 365 -11.37 -21.04 -9.22
C SER A 365 -10.46 -19.85 -9.56
N TRP A 366 -10.84 -18.65 -9.12
CA TRP A 366 -10.01 -17.46 -9.25
C TRP A 366 -8.65 -17.64 -8.54
N PHE A 367 -8.54 -18.47 -7.53
CA PHE A 367 -7.31 -18.81 -6.82
C PHE A 367 -6.31 -19.59 -7.71
N TYR A 368 -6.80 -20.50 -8.55
CA TYR A 368 -5.97 -21.20 -9.53
C TYR A 368 -5.68 -20.34 -10.76
N GLN A 369 -6.62 -19.48 -11.13
CA GLN A 369 -6.44 -18.50 -12.20
C GLN A 369 -5.39 -17.45 -11.84
N LEU A 370 -5.25 -17.13 -10.53
CA LEU A 370 -4.30 -16.16 -10.01
C LEU A 370 -2.86 -16.67 -10.00
N TYR A 371 -2.64 -17.97 -9.79
CA TYR A 371 -1.32 -18.52 -9.48
C TYR A 371 -0.83 -19.59 -10.46
N CYS A 372 -1.45 -19.76 -11.64
CA CYS A 372 -0.98 -20.62 -12.75
C CYS A 372 -0.31 -21.93 -12.32
N GLY A 373 -0.93 -22.68 -11.39
CA GLY A 373 -0.44 -24.00 -11.01
C GLY A 373 0.80 -24.02 -10.11
N THR A 374 1.28 -22.91 -9.61
CA THR A 374 2.36 -22.91 -8.63
C THR A 374 1.83 -23.09 -7.21
N LEU A 375 2.47 -23.97 -6.47
CA LEU A 375 2.08 -24.40 -5.13
C LEU A 375 2.38 -23.33 -4.09
N PHE A 376 1.42 -22.45 -3.77
CA PHE A 376 1.55 -21.53 -2.65
C PHE A 376 1.18 -22.22 -1.33
N ALA A 377 2.05 -22.02 -0.35
CA ALA A 377 1.83 -22.56 0.97
C ALA A 377 0.93 -21.63 1.80
N THR A 378 -0.38 -21.85 1.85
CA THR A 378 -1.18 -21.37 2.98
C THR A 378 -0.81 -22.19 4.20
N SER A 379 0.24 -21.79 4.90
CA SER A 379 0.69 -22.56 6.08
C SER A 379 -0.06 -22.16 7.33
N LYS A 380 -0.61 -20.94 7.37
CA LYS A 380 -1.29 -20.39 8.55
C LYS A 380 -2.57 -19.70 8.16
N ALA A 381 -3.63 -20.08 8.86
CA ALA A 381 -4.94 -19.46 8.75
C ALA A 381 -5.63 -19.45 10.10
N ALA A 382 -6.59 -18.54 10.26
CA ALA A 382 -7.48 -18.49 11.42
C ALA A 382 -8.89 -18.13 10.95
N VAL A 383 -9.91 -18.71 11.59
CA VAL A 383 -11.32 -18.47 11.27
C VAL A 383 -11.91 -17.53 12.31
N GLY A 384 -12.58 -16.47 11.85
CA GLY A 384 -13.27 -15.50 12.69
C GLY A 384 -14.63 -15.99 13.20
N PRO A 385 -15.19 -15.32 14.23
CA PRO A 385 -16.49 -15.67 14.77
C PRO A 385 -17.66 -15.55 13.77
N ASP A 386 -17.49 -14.71 12.76
CA ASP A 386 -18.44 -14.47 11.65
C ASP A 386 -18.27 -15.48 10.48
N GLY A 387 -17.34 -16.44 10.63
CA GLY A 387 -16.98 -17.40 9.60
C GLY A 387 -16.02 -16.85 8.52
N SER A 388 -15.60 -15.60 8.63
CA SER A 388 -14.50 -15.05 7.84
C SER A 388 -13.20 -15.81 8.11
N MET A 389 -12.25 -15.74 7.20
CA MET A 389 -11.00 -16.47 7.34
C MET A 389 -9.81 -15.58 7.04
N TYR A 390 -8.87 -15.52 7.96
CA TYR A 390 -7.58 -14.84 7.77
C TYR A 390 -6.56 -15.84 7.23
N ILE A 391 -5.92 -15.50 6.14
CA ILE A 391 -4.92 -16.35 5.49
C ILE A 391 -3.62 -15.58 5.28
N LEU A 392 -2.49 -16.27 5.46
CA LEU A 392 -1.17 -15.73 5.17
C LEU A 392 -0.65 -16.38 3.88
N LEU A 393 -0.43 -15.54 2.89
CA LEU A 393 0.30 -15.85 1.65
C LEU A 393 1.60 -15.02 1.65
N ASP A 394 1.91 -14.30 0.55
CA ASP A 394 2.92 -13.23 0.55
C ASP A 394 2.43 -11.92 1.19
N GLY A 395 1.33 -11.97 1.90
CA GLY A 395 0.68 -10.94 2.68
C GLY A 395 -0.41 -11.56 3.54
N LEU A 396 -0.98 -10.76 4.43
CA LEU A 396 -2.10 -11.16 5.27
C LEU A 396 -3.40 -10.68 4.65
N PHE A 397 -4.33 -11.61 4.37
CA PHE A 397 -5.62 -11.35 3.72
C PHE A 397 -6.78 -11.86 4.56
N ARG A 398 -7.96 -11.28 4.38
CA ARG A 398 -9.21 -11.79 4.93
C ARG A 398 -10.14 -12.24 3.79
N LEU A 399 -10.72 -13.41 3.97
CA LEU A 399 -11.78 -13.94 3.12
C LEU A 399 -13.11 -13.85 3.86
N ASN A 400 -14.18 -13.57 3.14
CA ASN A 400 -15.55 -13.68 3.63
C ASN A 400 -15.93 -15.13 3.93
N ASN A 401 -17.08 -15.37 4.58
CA ASN A 401 -17.53 -16.72 4.90
C ASN A 401 -17.75 -17.61 3.67
N ASP A 402 -18.05 -17.04 2.51
CA ASP A 402 -18.17 -17.75 1.23
C ASP A 402 -16.82 -17.95 0.52
N LEU A 403 -15.71 -17.56 1.18
CA LEU A 403 -14.35 -17.59 0.70
C LEU A 403 -14.03 -16.54 -0.40
N THR A 404 -14.91 -15.58 -0.67
CA THR A 404 -14.55 -14.42 -1.50
C THR A 404 -13.60 -13.48 -0.74
N MET A 405 -12.79 -12.71 -1.48
CA MET A 405 -11.87 -11.73 -0.88
C MET A 405 -12.64 -10.63 -0.14
N ASP A 406 -12.18 -10.25 1.04
CA ASP A 406 -12.69 -9.10 1.78
C ASP A 406 -11.79 -7.88 1.55
N ASP A 407 -12.20 -7.02 0.64
CA ASP A 407 -11.47 -5.81 0.27
C ASP A 407 -11.48 -4.72 1.36
N SER A 408 -12.27 -4.88 2.42
CA SER A 408 -12.28 -3.93 3.54
C SER A 408 -11.14 -4.18 4.55
N PHE A 409 -10.53 -5.37 4.51
CA PHE A 409 -9.39 -5.71 5.35
C PHE A 409 -8.08 -5.33 4.66
N ARG A 410 -7.31 -4.42 5.24
CA ARG A 410 -6.08 -3.88 4.67
C ARG A 410 -4.93 -3.97 5.67
N ALA A 411 -4.14 -5.02 5.56
CA ALA A 411 -2.90 -5.19 6.29
C ALA A 411 -1.73 -4.85 5.37
N GLY A 412 -0.94 -3.82 5.71
CA GLY A 412 0.22 -3.39 4.93
C GLY A 412 0.08 -2.02 4.27
N SER A 413 1.15 -1.52 3.68
CA SER A 413 1.24 -0.24 3.01
C SER A 413 2.11 -0.34 1.75
N GLY A 414 1.78 0.44 0.71
CA GLY A 414 2.49 0.40 -0.57
C GLY A 414 2.42 -0.95 -1.27
N LEU A 415 3.42 -1.26 -2.09
CA LEU A 415 3.59 -2.58 -2.69
C LEU A 415 4.26 -3.53 -1.68
N ASN A 416 3.65 -4.67 -1.43
CA ASN A 416 4.23 -5.67 -0.53
C ASN A 416 5.49 -6.35 -1.11
N ARG A 417 5.62 -6.39 -2.43
CA ARG A 417 6.77 -6.92 -3.16
C ARG A 417 6.97 -6.18 -4.47
N LEU A 418 8.22 -6.03 -4.90
CA LEU A 418 8.56 -5.63 -6.25
C LEU A 418 8.86 -6.89 -7.07
N PRO A 419 8.12 -7.18 -8.15
CA PRO A 419 8.48 -8.23 -9.10
C PRO A 419 9.80 -7.91 -9.80
N ASP A 420 10.46 -8.92 -10.38
CA ASP A 420 11.74 -8.76 -11.07
C ASP A 420 11.69 -7.77 -12.24
N HIS A 421 10.52 -7.62 -12.85
CA HIS A 421 10.24 -6.59 -13.86
C HIS A 421 8.85 -6.02 -13.68
N VAL A 422 8.74 -4.71 -13.50
CA VAL A 422 7.47 -3.98 -13.48
C VAL A 422 7.46 -2.99 -14.62
N GLN A 423 6.37 -2.97 -15.36
CA GLN A 423 6.09 -1.97 -16.38
C GLN A 423 5.08 -0.95 -15.83
N MET A 424 5.27 0.30 -16.14
CA MET A 424 4.42 1.39 -15.69
C MET A 424 4.07 2.28 -16.88
N THR A 425 2.83 2.77 -16.92
CA THR A 425 2.37 3.77 -17.90
C THR A 425 1.31 4.67 -17.27
N LEU A 426 1.01 5.78 -17.93
CA LEU A 426 -0.10 6.64 -17.53
C LEU A 426 -1.29 6.41 -18.46
N ASP A 427 -2.49 6.32 -17.87
CA ASP A 427 -3.72 6.38 -18.66
C ASP A 427 -4.01 7.82 -19.16
N SER A 428 -5.09 7.98 -19.93
CA SER A 428 -5.47 9.28 -20.50
C SER A 428 -5.85 10.34 -19.45
N ALA A 429 -6.10 9.95 -18.22
CA ALA A 429 -6.38 10.84 -17.09
C ALA A 429 -5.12 11.15 -16.25
N GLY A 430 -3.95 10.61 -16.62
CA GLY A 430 -2.68 10.77 -15.88
C GLY A 430 -2.58 9.87 -14.65
N ARG A 431 -3.45 8.85 -14.52
CA ARG A 431 -3.39 7.85 -13.46
C ARG A 431 -2.34 6.79 -13.81
N VAL A 432 -1.64 6.30 -12.79
CA VAL A 432 -0.58 5.30 -12.98
C VAL A 432 -1.18 3.91 -13.11
N VAL A 433 -0.86 3.21 -14.19
CA VAL A 433 -1.15 1.77 -14.37
C VAL A 433 0.16 1.01 -14.28
N MET A 434 0.19 0.00 -13.45
CA MET A 434 1.34 -0.88 -13.25
C MET A 434 1.00 -2.31 -13.65
N ALA A 435 1.93 -2.97 -14.34
CA ALA A 435 1.84 -4.38 -14.71
C ALA A 435 3.16 -5.09 -14.39
N ALA A 436 3.07 -6.28 -13.84
CA ALA A 436 4.23 -7.05 -13.42
C ALA A 436 4.58 -8.14 -14.42
N ARG A 437 5.88 -8.22 -14.78
CA ARG A 437 6.45 -9.41 -15.39
C ARG A 437 7.07 -10.26 -14.30
N ASP A 438 6.60 -11.49 -14.17
CA ASP A 438 7.28 -12.44 -13.31
C ASP A 438 7.51 -13.77 -14.03
N GLY A 439 8.75 -14.27 -13.95
CA GLY A 439 9.04 -15.63 -14.36
C GLY A 439 8.29 -16.60 -13.44
N ALA A 440 7.26 -17.22 -13.95
CA ALA A 440 6.52 -18.39 -13.46
C ALA A 440 6.03 -18.43 -11.99
N TYR A 441 6.43 -17.53 -11.08
CA TYR A 441 6.23 -17.78 -9.64
C TYR A 441 5.71 -16.61 -8.76
N TRP A 442 5.72 -15.31 -9.19
CA TRP A 442 5.51 -14.21 -8.24
C TRP A 442 4.79 -12.97 -8.83
N PRO A 443 3.44 -12.89 -8.82
CA PRO A 443 2.71 -11.70 -9.26
C PRO A 443 2.77 -10.53 -8.27
N LEU A 444 2.35 -9.32 -8.70
CA LEU A 444 1.99 -8.24 -7.77
C LEU A 444 0.93 -8.77 -6.81
N THR A 445 1.23 -8.92 -5.53
CA THR A 445 0.33 -9.62 -4.62
C THR A 445 -0.55 -8.69 -3.80
N SER A 446 -0.06 -7.52 -3.39
CA SER A 446 -0.91 -6.52 -2.76
C SER A 446 -0.35 -5.10 -2.85
N PHE A 447 -1.27 -4.13 -2.79
CA PHE A 447 -0.97 -2.71 -2.64
C PHE A 447 -1.84 -2.15 -1.52
N ASN A 448 -1.25 -1.44 -0.55
CA ASN A 448 -1.91 -0.98 0.67
C ASN A 448 -2.76 -2.10 1.33
N GLY A 449 -2.26 -3.33 1.32
CA GLY A 449 -2.93 -4.51 1.85
C GLY A 449 -4.08 -5.06 1.03
N ALA A 450 -4.50 -4.40 -0.06
CA ALA A 450 -5.49 -4.94 -0.97
C ALA A 450 -4.83 -5.83 -2.03
N PHE A 451 -5.44 -6.98 -2.30
CA PHE A 451 -4.93 -7.95 -3.26
C PHE A 451 -5.08 -7.48 -4.71
N HIS A 452 -4.02 -7.53 -5.49
CA HIS A 452 -4.00 -7.22 -6.92
C HIS A 452 -3.08 -8.18 -7.68
N PRO A 453 -3.65 -9.07 -8.51
CA PRO A 453 -2.82 -9.93 -9.35
C PRO A 453 -2.31 -9.14 -10.56
N ASN A 454 -1.01 -9.18 -10.79
CA ASN A 454 -0.31 -8.79 -12.00
C ASN A 454 -0.51 -7.36 -12.53
N MET A 455 -1.63 -6.69 -12.24
CA MET A 455 -1.92 -5.33 -12.73
C MET A 455 -2.75 -4.55 -11.74
N LEU A 456 -2.43 -3.26 -11.57
CA LEU A 456 -3.23 -2.33 -10.78
C LEU A 456 -3.20 -0.92 -11.39
N ARG A 457 -4.22 -0.11 -11.08
CA ARG A 457 -4.22 1.32 -11.38
C ARG A 457 -4.36 2.12 -10.09
N LEU A 458 -3.56 3.17 -9.98
CA LEU A 458 -3.67 4.12 -8.88
C LEU A 458 -4.48 5.33 -9.31
N THR A 459 -5.25 5.90 -8.39
CA THR A 459 -5.85 7.23 -8.53
C THR A 459 -4.77 8.30 -8.58
N LEU A 460 -5.14 9.54 -8.89
CA LEU A 460 -4.19 10.67 -8.87
C LEU A 460 -3.61 10.92 -7.48
N ASP A 461 -4.30 10.51 -6.41
CA ASP A 461 -3.82 10.62 -5.02
C ASP A 461 -2.99 9.42 -4.56
N GLY A 462 -2.77 8.45 -5.45
CA GLY A 462 -1.94 7.26 -5.16
C GLY A 462 -2.66 6.12 -4.44
N ASP A 463 -3.98 6.23 -4.23
CA ASP A 463 -4.79 5.12 -3.75
C ASP A 463 -5.14 4.15 -4.90
N ILE A 464 -5.55 2.94 -4.55
CA ILE A 464 -6.07 2.00 -5.54
C ILE A 464 -7.33 2.56 -6.18
N ASP A 465 -7.39 2.52 -7.52
CA ASP A 465 -8.61 2.87 -8.26
C ASP A 465 -9.62 1.71 -8.21
N PRO A 466 -10.74 1.86 -7.47
CA PRO A 466 -11.74 0.80 -7.36
C PRO A 466 -12.51 0.54 -8.66
N GLY A 467 -12.47 1.50 -9.60
CA GLY A 467 -13.08 1.37 -10.92
C GLY A 467 -12.23 0.62 -11.94
N PHE A 468 -10.96 0.31 -11.59
CA PHE A 468 -10.11 -0.47 -12.46
C PHE A 468 -10.38 -1.97 -12.28
N PHE A 469 -10.30 -2.71 -13.36
CA PHE A 469 -10.60 -4.12 -13.42
C PHE A 469 -9.86 -4.96 -12.36
N ARG A 470 -10.60 -5.63 -11.47
CA ARG A 470 -10.05 -6.40 -10.34
C ARG A 470 -9.99 -7.92 -10.56
N HIS A 471 -10.61 -8.45 -11.60
CA HIS A 471 -10.73 -9.91 -11.76
C HIS A 471 -9.91 -10.41 -12.93
N GLY A 472 -8.91 -11.24 -12.61
CA GLY A 472 -7.96 -11.85 -13.51
C GLY A 472 -8.58 -12.68 -14.63
N GLN A 473 -8.85 -12.05 -15.78
CA GLN A 473 -9.06 -12.78 -17.03
C GLN A 473 -7.75 -12.94 -17.82
N THR A 474 -6.65 -12.34 -17.35
CA THR A 474 -5.32 -12.49 -17.93
C THR A 474 -4.37 -13.03 -16.89
N THR A 475 -4.04 -14.30 -17.01
CA THR A 475 -2.89 -14.88 -16.33
C THR A 475 -1.73 -14.88 -17.31
N GLY A 476 -0.58 -14.34 -16.91
CA GLY A 476 0.58 -14.30 -17.80
C GLY A 476 1.64 -13.32 -17.34
N GLU A 477 2.76 -13.34 -18.03
CA GLU A 477 3.89 -12.45 -17.82
C GLU A 477 3.71 -11.19 -18.69
N PHE A 478 3.63 -10.02 -18.09
CA PHE A 478 3.58 -8.74 -18.80
C PHE A 478 4.99 -8.28 -19.14
N SER A 479 5.23 -7.97 -20.41
CA SER A 479 6.52 -7.44 -20.90
C SER A 479 6.44 -5.98 -21.29
N GLY A 480 5.24 -5.45 -21.54
CA GLY A 480 5.01 -4.06 -21.86
C GLY A 480 3.56 -3.66 -21.68
N ILE A 481 3.33 -2.40 -21.37
CA ILE A 481 2.02 -1.78 -21.23
C ILE A 481 2.07 -0.38 -21.84
N GLU A 482 1.04 -0.03 -22.61
CA GLU A 482 0.94 1.27 -23.28
C GLU A 482 -0.51 1.75 -23.30
N SER A 483 -0.72 3.03 -23.01
CA SER A 483 -2.04 3.66 -23.07
C SER A 483 -2.40 4.09 -24.49
N PHE A 484 -3.56 3.65 -24.96
CA PHE A 484 -4.11 4.02 -26.29
C PHE A 484 -5.02 5.25 -26.26
N GLY A 485 -5.22 5.79 -25.06
CA GLY A 485 -6.18 6.87 -24.83
C GLY A 485 -7.64 6.37 -24.73
N GLY A 486 -8.51 7.18 -24.16
CA GLY A 486 -9.88 6.80 -23.84
C GLY A 486 -9.90 5.68 -22.80
N ASP A 487 -10.43 4.53 -23.18
CA ASP A 487 -10.67 3.37 -22.32
C ASP A 487 -9.84 2.15 -22.79
N THR A 488 -8.60 2.36 -23.24
CA THR A 488 -7.87 1.26 -23.91
C THR A 488 -6.39 1.22 -23.50
N LEU A 489 -5.96 0.05 -22.99
CA LEU A 489 -4.57 -0.31 -22.80
C LEU A 489 -4.16 -1.40 -23.79
N LEU A 490 -2.96 -1.30 -24.33
CA LEU A 490 -2.30 -2.38 -25.09
C LEU A 490 -1.28 -3.05 -24.17
N LEU A 491 -1.38 -4.36 -24.07
CA LEU A 491 -0.55 -5.20 -23.24
C LEU A 491 0.28 -6.13 -24.12
N SER A 492 1.55 -6.29 -23.80
CA SER A 492 2.41 -7.33 -24.39
C SER A 492 2.91 -8.30 -23.33
N GLY A 493 3.12 -9.57 -23.73
CA GLY A 493 3.59 -10.57 -22.81
C GLY A 493 3.30 -12.00 -23.25
N VAL A 494 3.40 -12.93 -22.33
CA VAL A 494 2.99 -14.33 -22.51
C VAL A 494 1.73 -14.57 -21.69
N PHE A 495 0.60 -14.66 -22.33
CA PHE A 495 -0.69 -14.80 -21.67
C PHE A 495 -1.27 -16.19 -21.88
N SER A 496 -1.81 -16.79 -20.81
CA SER A 496 -2.72 -17.91 -20.91
C SER A 496 -4.15 -17.35 -20.81
N THR A 497 -4.81 -17.11 -21.94
CA THR A 497 -6.18 -16.64 -21.93
C THR A 497 -7.13 -17.80 -21.64
N MET A 498 -7.98 -17.64 -20.65
CA MET A 498 -9.17 -18.46 -20.45
C MET A 498 -10.34 -17.98 -21.34
N CYS A 499 -10.08 -17.66 -22.60
CA CYS A 499 -11.15 -17.48 -23.57
C CYS A 499 -11.57 -18.86 -24.11
N PRO A 500 -12.88 -19.16 -24.25
CA PRO A 500 -13.34 -20.40 -24.85
C PRO A 500 -12.81 -20.51 -26.29
N GLY A 501 -11.78 -21.33 -26.52
CA GLY A 501 -11.15 -21.57 -27.83
C GLY A 501 -9.68 -21.13 -27.96
N GLY A 502 -9.04 -20.54 -26.95
CA GLY A 502 -7.66 -20.04 -27.03
C GLY A 502 -6.61 -21.09 -26.68
N GLY A 503 -5.68 -21.36 -27.59
CA GLY A 503 -4.45 -22.09 -27.33
C GLY A 503 -3.42 -21.19 -26.68
N LEU A 504 -2.45 -21.77 -25.95
CA LEU A 504 -1.25 -21.09 -25.42
C LEU A 504 -0.53 -20.32 -26.53
N GLY A 505 -0.37 -19.00 -26.41
CA GLY A 505 0.51 -18.26 -27.31
C GLY A 505 0.06 -16.90 -27.81
N GLU A 506 -0.97 -16.27 -27.25
CA GLU A 506 -1.35 -14.91 -27.63
C GLU A 506 -0.54 -13.88 -26.84
N THR A 507 -0.06 -12.83 -27.52
CA THR A 507 1.11 -12.09 -27.11
C THR A 507 0.93 -10.58 -27.15
N LEU A 508 -0.14 -10.09 -27.80
CA LEU A 508 -0.63 -8.72 -27.71
C LEU A 508 -2.12 -8.75 -27.40
N LEU A 509 -2.50 -8.06 -26.34
CA LEU A 509 -3.89 -7.97 -25.87
C LEU A 509 -4.33 -6.52 -25.76
N ILE A 510 -5.60 -6.27 -26.07
CA ILE A 510 -6.30 -5.03 -25.83
C ILE A 510 -7.11 -5.20 -24.56
N LEU A 511 -6.86 -4.35 -23.55
CA LEU A 511 -7.69 -4.28 -22.35
C LEU A 511 -8.57 -3.03 -22.42
N LYS A 512 -9.87 -3.20 -22.27
CA LYS A 512 -10.83 -2.12 -22.03
C LYS A 512 -10.93 -1.86 -20.54
N GLU A 513 -10.45 -0.70 -20.10
CA GLU A 513 -10.32 -0.34 -18.69
C GLU A 513 -11.66 -0.31 -17.94
N SER A 514 -12.73 0.20 -18.60
CA SER A 514 -14.05 0.34 -17.99
C SER A 514 -14.82 -0.96 -17.82
N THR A 515 -14.55 -1.95 -18.69
CA THR A 515 -15.29 -3.22 -18.73
C THR A 515 -14.46 -4.42 -18.33
N GLY A 516 -13.13 -4.26 -18.27
CA GLY A 516 -12.20 -5.37 -18.12
C GLY A 516 -12.17 -6.33 -19.29
N THR A 517 -12.77 -5.97 -20.43
CA THR A 517 -12.82 -6.83 -21.62
C THR A 517 -11.44 -6.93 -22.24
N VAL A 518 -10.95 -8.14 -22.41
CA VAL A 518 -9.67 -8.47 -23.05
C VAL A 518 -9.93 -9.02 -24.44
N LEU A 519 -9.25 -8.46 -25.43
CA LEU A 519 -9.36 -8.88 -26.83
C LEU A 519 -7.94 -9.14 -27.39
N PRO A 520 -7.73 -10.26 -28.10
CA PRO A 520 -6.45 -10.51 -28.75
C PRO A 520 -6.25 -9.60 -29.96
N VAL A 521 -5.00 -9.21 -30.21
CA VAL A 521 -4.61 -8.55 -31.47
C VAL A 521 -4.35 -9.62 -32.51
N ALA A 522 -5.13 -9.64 -33.60
CA ALA A 522 -5.06 -10.69 -34.62
C ALA A 522 -3.67 -10.78 -35.27
N GLY A 523 -3.13 -12.00 -35.37
CA GLY A 523 -1.84 -12.28 -36.03
C GLY A 523 -0.61 -12.05 -35.15
N SER A 524 -0.79 -11.84 -33.84
CA SER A 524 0.27 -11.59 -32.87
C SER A 524 0.76 -12.91 -32.25
N ASN A 525 1.39 -13.80 -33.01
CA ASN A 525 1.97 -15.06 -32.49
C ASN A 525 3.46 -14.87 -32.19
N GLY A 526 3.92 -15.20 -30.96
CA GLY A 526 5.34 -15.15 -30.55
C GLY A 526 5.52 -14.52 -29.16
N TYR A 527 6.73 -14.54 -28.62
CA TYR A 527 7.05 -13.81 -27.39
C TYR A 527 7.26 -12.31 -27.73
N PHE A 528 6.56 -11.40 -27.04
CA PHE A 528 6.67 -9.97 -27.26
C PHE A 528 7.34 -9.27 -26.07
N GLY A 529 8.01 -8.13 -26.39
CA GLY A 529 8.72 -7.30 -25.44
C GLY A 529 8.17 -5.88 -25.39
N LEU A 530 8.87 -4.98 -26.04
CA LEU A 530 8.66 -3.53 -25.99
C LEU A 530 7.49 -3.09 -26.87
N ILE A 531 6.81 -2.03 -26.43
CA ILE A 531 5.76 -1.34 -27.19
C ILE A 531 6.06 0.14 -27.19
N VAL A 532 5.94 0.82 -28.33
CA VAL A 532 6.01 2.28 -28.45
C VAL A 532 4.88 2.77 -29.33
N ARG A 533 4.03 3.62 -28.81
CA ARG A 533 3.00 4.32 -29.56
C ARG A 533 3.59 5.56 -30.22
N GLN A 534 3.42 5.69 -31.52
CA GLN A 534 3.87 6.83 -32.30
C GLN A 534 2.84 7.97 -32.30
N ALA A 535 3.30 9.20 -32.44
CA ALA A 535 2.46 10.37 -32.59
C ALA A 535 1.45 10.25 -33.75
N SER A 536 1.76 9.43 -34.75
CA SER A 536 0.85 9.08 -35.87
C SER A 536 -0.33 8.20 -35.46
N GLY A 537 -0.38 7.72 -34.22
CA GLY A 537 -1.33 6.73 -33.72
C GLY A 537 -0.98 5.28 -34.05
N ARG A 538 0.08 5.04 -34.83
CA ARG A 538 0.60 3.69 -35.08
C ARG A 538 1.38 3.19 -33.87
N THR A 539 1.56 1.86 -33.78
CA THR A 539 2.30 1.25 -32.68
C THR A 539 3.39 0.34 -33.20
N VAL A 540 4.61 0.61 -32.79
CA VAL A 540 5.76 -0.27 -33.06
C VAL A 540 5.95 -1.18 -31.86
N TYR A 541 6.16 -2.46 -32.12
CA TYR A 541 6.36 -3.46 -31.07
C TYR A 541 7.51 -4.41 -31.43
N SER A 542 8.18 -4.92 -30.39
CA SER A 542 9.21 -5.93 -30.53
C SER A 542 8.68 -7.32 -30.19
N GLY A 543 9.32 -8.34 -30.69
CA GLY A 543 9.03 -9.73 -30.38
C GLY A 543 10.22 -10.64 -30.59
N LEU A 544 10.07 -11.92 -30.21
CA LEU A 544 11.11 -12.94 -30.41
C LEU A 544 10.58 -14.02 -31.33
N SER A 545 11.34 -14.33 -32.40
CA SER A 545 11.07 -15.43 -33.31
C SER A 545 12.20 -16.48 -33.25
N LEU A 546 12.05 -17.56 -33.99
CA LEU A 546 13.13 -18.56 -34.14
C LEU A 546 14.39 -17.99 -34.79
N GLU A 547 14.28 -16.89 -35.53
CA GLU A 547 15.40 -16.20 -36.20
C GLU A 547 16.03 -15.09 -35.35
N GLY A 548 15.46 -14.80 -34.17
CA GLY A 548 15.91 -13.76 -33.24
C GLY A 548 14.82 -12.70 -32.95
N PRO A 549 15.19 -11.68 -32.16
CA PRO A 549 14.32 -10.55 -31.89
C PRO A 549 13.94 -9.81 -33.18
N PHE A 550 12.70 -9.32 -33.21
CA PHE A 550 12.19 -8.56 -34.38
C PHE A 550 11.41 -7.33 -33.95
N VAL A 551 11.21 -6.41 -34.89
CA VAL A 551 10.35 -5.24 -34.73
C VAL A 551 9.36 -5.16 -35.88
N LYS A 552 8.09 -4.93 -35.55
CA LYS A 552 6.96 -4.75 -36.48
C LYS A 552 6.10 -3.58 -36.07
N ARG A 553 5.08 -3.24 -36.89
CA ARG A 553 4.19 -2.12 -36.59
C ARG A 553 2.72 -2.50 -36.75
N LEU A 554 1.88 -1.89 -35.92
CA LEU A 554 0.42 -1.90 -36.06
C LEU A 554 -0.08 -0.56 -36.56
N MET A 555 -1.18 -0.59 -37.28
CA MET A 555 -1.94 0.59 -37.69
C MET A 555 -2.74 1.15 -36.49
N PRO A 556 -3.30 2.36 -36.58
CA PRO A 556 -4.10 2.93 -35.48
C PRO A 556 -5.35 2.10 -35.09
N ASP A 557 -5.85 1.27 -35.98
CA ASP A 557 -6.93 0.32 -35.71
C ASP A 557 -6.45 -1.03 -35.14
N LEU A 558 -5.16 -1.11 -34.80
CA LEU A 558 -4.45 -2.29 -34.27
C LEU A 558 -4.33 -3.46 -35.28
N SER A 559 -4.65 -3.26 -36.56
CA SER A 559 -4.32 -4.21 -37.62
C SER A 559 -2.82 -4.18 -37.93
N MET A 560 -2.28 -5.29 -38.45
CA MET A 560 -0.89 -5.38 -38.86
C MET A 560 -0.58 -4.42 -40.03
N ASP A 561 0.45 -3.62 -39.89
CA ASP A 561 0.95 -2.80 -41.00
C ASP A 561 1.85 -3.64 -41.90
N VAL A 562 1.25 -4.20 -42.93
CA VAL A 562 1.94 -5.05 -43.92
C VAL A 562 2.95 -4.26 -44.81
N THR A 563 2.94 -2.94 -44.75
CA THR A 563 3.87 -2.08 -45.49
C THR A 563 5.15 -1.78 -44.69
N TYR A 564 5.15 -2.10 -43.38
CA TYR A 564 6.29 -1.92 -42.51
C TYR A 564 7.26 -3.09 -42.64
N LEU A 565 8.51 -2.83 -43.01
CA LEU A 565 9.52 -3.86 -43.11
C LEU A 565 9.87 -4.41 -41.73
N THR A 566 9.86 -5.74 -41.61
CA THR A 566 10.32 -6.38 -40.38
C THR A 566 11.81 -6.27 -40.24
N THR A 567 12.30 -5.70 -39.12
CA THR A 567 13.71 -5.70 -38.80
C THR A 567 14.05 -6.81 -37.82
N LEU A 568 15.06 -7.62 -38.16
CA LEU A 568 15.58 -8.72 -37.33
C LEU A 568 16.88 -8.29 -36.65
N PHE A 569 17.08 -8.72 -35.42
CA PHE A 569 18.26 -8.42 -34.61
C PHE A 569 19.03 -9.68 -34.23
N SER A 570 20.36 -9.59 -34.09
CA SER A 570 21.17 -10.75 -33.71
C SER A 570 22.55 -10.31 -33.23
N PRO A 571 23.17 -11.06 -32.29
CA PRO A 571 22.53 -11.76 -31.20
C PRO A 571 22.06 -10.76 -30.11
N GLY A 572 21.34 -11.22 -29.09
CA GLY A 572 21.00 -10.45 -27.89
C GLY A 572 19.60 -9.89 -27.86
N GLU A 573 19.19 -9.36 -26.73
CA GLU A 573 17.85 -8.86 -26.42
C GLU A 573 17.70 -7.35 -26.71
N LEU A 574 16.45 -6.91 -26.87
CA LEU A 574 16.06 -5.51 -26.97
C LEU A 574 15.58 -5.03 -25.60
N TYR A 575 16.14 -3.92 -25.09
CA TYR A 575 15.82 -3.43 -23.74
C TYR A 575 15.00 -2.15 -23.74
N CYS A 576 15.18 -1.28 -24.73
CA CYS A 576 14.44 -0.03 -24.81
C CYS A 576 14.13 0.34 -26.26
N MET A 577 13.04 1.10 -26.44
CA MET A 577 12.59 1.59 -27.74
C MET A 577 11.92 2.96 -27.54
N ALA A 578 12.22 3.92 -28.41
CA ALA A 578 11.66 5.26 -28.34
C ALA A 578 11.35 5.82 -29.74
N GLU A 579 10.25 6.61 -29.87
CA GLU A 579 9.92 7.25 -31.13
C GLU A 579 10.96 8.30 -31.49
N ALA A 580 11.42 8.26 -32.73
CA ALA A 580 12.31 9.27 -33.33
C ALA A 580 11.47 10.40 -33.94
N PRO A 581 11.95 11.66 -33.90
CA PRO A 581 11.34 12.73 -34.69
C PRO A 581 11.20 12.35 -36.15
N GLY A 582 9.99 12.52 -36.70
CA GLY A 582 9.65 12.12 -38.06
C GLY A 582 9.09 10.71 -38.19
N GLY A 583 8.83 10.00 -37.07
CA GLY A 583 8.04 8.75 -37.02
C GLY A 583 8.83 7.46 -37.20
N GLY A 584 10.17 7.51 -37.17
CA GLY A 584 11.02 6.33 -37.01
C GLY A 584 11.08 5.91 -35.53
N VAL A 585 11.88 4.89 -35.20
CA VAL A 585 12.13 4.46 -33.83
C VAL A 585 13.62 4.22 -33.58
N TYR A 586 14.07 4.61 -32.39
CA TYR A 586 15.36 4.18 -31.87
C TYR A 586 15.17 2.92 -31.03
N ILE A 587 16.14 2.01 -31.09
CA ILE A 587 16.11 0.74 -30.39
C ILE A 587 17.46 0.55 -29.72
N GLY A 588 17.44 0.25 -28.42
CA GLY A 588 18.61 -0.08 -27.61
C GLY A 588 18.55 -1.52 -27.10
N GLY A 589 19.69 -2.13 -26.80
CA GLY A 589 19.75 -3.49 -26.27
C GLY A 589 21.15 -4.12 -26.29
N GLU A 590 21.20 -5.42 -26.41
CA GLU A 590 22.43 -6.24 -26.44
C GLU A 590 22.89 -6.60 -27.86
N PHE A 591 22.04 -6.39 -28.85
CA PHE A 591 22.28 -6.80 -30.22
C PHE A 591 23.55 -6.17 -30.84
N THR A 592 24.14 -6.85 -31.82
CA THR A 592 25.28 -6.32 -32.58
C THR A 592 24.96 -6.11 -34.06
N SER A 593 23.82 -6.62 -34.53
CA SER A 593 23.39 -6.41 -35.91
C SER A 593 21.85 -6.18 -35.99
N ALA A 594 21.44 -5.42 -37.03
CA ALA A 594 20.08 -5.22 -37.44
C ALA A 594 19.96 -5.47 -38.96
N ASN A 595 19.11 -6.43 -39.37
CA ASN A 595 19.00 -6.89 -40.74
C ASN A 595 20.35 -7.19 -41.41
N GLY A 596 21.30 -7.81 -40.66
CA GLY A 596 22.63 -8.15 -41.12
C GLY A 596 23.60 -6.98 -41.19
N LEU A 597 23.18 -5.74 -40.94
CA LEU A 597 24.05 -4.58 -40.83
C LEU A 597 24.63 -4.50 -39.41
N SER A 598 25.93 -4.23 -39.28
CA SER A 598 26.59 -4.01 -38.01
C SER A 598 25.97 -2.77 -37.31
N ARG A 599 25.33 -3.00 -36.16
CA ARG A 599 24.69 -1.95 -35.35
C ARG A 599 24.82 -2.37 -33.88
N ASN A 600 25.90 -1.92 -33.26
CA ASN A 600 26.19 -2.36 -31.91
C ASN A 600 25.35 -1.59 -30.89
N ARG A 601 24.38 -2.29 -30.35
CA ARG A 601 23.54 -1.95 -29.16
C ARG A 601 22.62 -0.75 -29.32
N ILE A 602 22.68 -0.05 -30.46
CA ILE A 602 21.75 1.04 -30.78
C ILE A 602 21.55 1.15 -32.31
N VAL A 603 20.30 1.39 -32.72
CA VAL A 603 19.95 1.58 -34.15
C VAL A 603 18.76 2.54 -34.26
N ARG A 604 18.61 3.22 -35.39
CA ARG A 604 17.39 3.88 -35.79
C ARG A 604 16.74 3.13 -36.96
N ILE A 605 15.44 2.89 -36.80
CA ILE A 605 14.59 2.28 -37.84
C ILE A 605 13.75 3.40 -38.45
N ASN A 606 13.67 3.47 -39.74
CA ASN A 606 12.89 4.44 -40.49
C ASN A 606 11.37 4.17 -40.37
N VAL A 607 10.59 5.12 -40.89
CA VAL A 607 9.12 5.03 -40.94
C VAL A 607 8.58 3.86 -41.75
N ASP A 608 9.39 3.28 -42.64
CA ASP A 608 9.06 2.10 -43.46
C ASP A 608 9.51 0.78 -42.84
N GLY A 609 10.17 0.82 -41.66
CA GLY A 609 10.72 -0.36 -41.00
C GLY A 609 12.14 -0.74 -41.40
N GLY A 610 12.75 -0.02 -42.33
CA GLY A 610 14.13 -0.24 -42.74
C GLY A 610 15.15 0.38 -41.77
N VAL A 611 16.36 -0.21 -41.70
CA VAL A 611 17.48 0.37 -40.93
C VAL A 611 17.90 1.70 -41.54
N ASP A 612 17.94 2.76 -40.74
CA ASP A 612 18.35 4.08 -41.20
C ASP A 612 19.86 4.14 -41.47
N PRO A 613 20.29 4.36 -42.73
CA PRO A 613 21.72 4.45 -43.07
C PRO A 613 22.37 5.76 -42.56
N ALA A 614 21.56 6.80 -42.26
CA ALA A 614 22.06 8.07 -41.74
C ALA A 614 22.43 8.01 -40.26
N PHE A 615 21.86 7.02 -39.53
CA PHE A 615 22.20 6.73 -38.16
C PHE A 615 23.14 5.52 -38.09
N ASP A 616 24.45 5.76 -38.25
CA ASP A 616 25.45 4.70 -38.18
C ASP A 616 26.28 4.81 -36.92
N PRO A 617 26.08 3.93 -35.92
CA PRO A 617 26.87 3.95 -34.69
C PRO A 617 28.31 3.47 -34.86
N LEU A 618 28.74 3.00 -36.04
CA LEU A 618 30.08 2.41 -36.29
C LEU A 618 30.34 1.25 -35.33
N SER A 619 31.41 1.36 -34.45
CA SER A 619 31.67 0.36 -33.40
C SER A 619 30.65 0.39 -32.26
N GLY A 620 29.78 1.43 -32.18
CA GLY A 620 28.71 1.54 -31.22
C GLY A 620 29.15 1.60 -29.76
N PHE A 621 28.27 1.15 -28.88
CA PHE A 621 28.58 0.97 -27.47
C PHE A 621 29.31 -0.35 -27.21
N ASP A 622 30.20 -0.37 -26.20
CA ASP A 622 30.90 -1.59 -25.74
C ASP A 622 30.05 -2.48 -24.83
N GLY A 623 28.97 -1.99 -24.27
CA GLY A 623 28.00 -2.69 -23.46
C GLY A 623 26.54 -2.37 -23.80
N PRO A 624 25.57 -3.08 -23.24
CA PRO A 624 24.14 -2.89 -23.52
C PRO A 624 23.63 -1.48 -23.23
N VAL A 625 22.69 -1.00 -24.06
CA VAL A 625 21.85 0.18 -23.78
C VAL A 625 20.57 -0.30 -23.09
N ARG A 626 20.38 0.14 -21.86
CA ARG A 626 19.26 -0.28 -21.00
C ARG A 626 18.02 0.61 -21.19
N GLU A 627 18.24 1.91 -21.25
CA GLU A 627 17.16 2.91 -21.37
C GLU A 627 17.62 4.08 -22.24
N MET A 628 16.65 4.79 -22.86
CA MET A 628 16.93 5.99 -23.65
C MET A 628 15.78 6.99 -23.60
N VAL A 629 16.13 8.27 -23.68
CA VAL A 629 15.17 9.36 -23.91
C VAL A 629 15.55 10.15 -25.15
N VAL A 630 14.55 10.48 -25.96
CA VAL A 630 14.74 11.22 -27.21
C VAL A 630 14.30 12.67 -27.01
N ASN A 631 15.17 13.59 -27.35
CA ASN A 631 14.89 15.02 -27.33
C ASN A 631 14.13 15.46 -28.59
N PRO A 632 13.36 16.57 -28.55
CA PRO A 632 12.63 17.09 -29.72
C PRO A 632 13.53 17.45 -30.90
N ASP A 633 14.80 17.77 -30.64
CA ASP A 633 15.82 18.04 -31.66
C ASP A 633 16.42 16.77 -32.30
N GLY A 634 15.96 15.60 -31.86
CA GLY A 634 16.41 14.28 -32.28
C GLY A 634 17.70 13.79 -31.65
N THR A 635 18.27 14.52 -30.69
CA THR A 635 19.36 13.99 -29.85
C THR A 635 18.83 12.95 -28.89
N ILE A 636 19.68 12.00 -28.45
CA ILE A 636 19.27 10.86 -27.61
C ILE A 636 20.21 10.82 -26.43
N VAL A 637 19.65 10.69 -25.21
CA VAL A 637 20.44 10.32 -24.04
C VAL A 637 20.22 8.84 -23.76
N CYS A 638 21.30 8.10 -23.66
CA CYS A 638 21.32 6.66 -23.42
C CYS A 638 21.99 6.36 -22.07
N VAL A 639 21.45 5.41 -21.31
CA VAL A 639 22.10 4.82 -20.14
C VAL A 639 22.19 3.30 -20.31
N GLY A 640 23.15 2.68 -19.63
CA GLY A 640 23.34 1.23 -19.73
C GLY A 640 24.66 0.72 -19.16
N ASP A 641 24.96 -0.56 -19.41
CA ASP A 641 26.15 -1.26 -18.90
C ASP A 641 27.43 -0.99 -19.71
N PHE A 642 27.49 0.09 -20.44
CA PHE A 642 28.60 0.46 -21.28
C PHE A 642 29.60 1.40 -20.56
N SER A 643 30.84 1.35 -20.98
CA SER A 643 31.90 2.24 -20.52
C SER A 643 32.41 3.15 -21.63
N SER A 644 32.13 2.82 -22.88
CA SER A 644 32.54 3.62 -24.02
C SER A 644 31.57 3.56 -25.20
N TYR A 645 31.60 4.62 -26.03
CA TYR A 645 30.91 4.71 -27.30
C TYR A 645 31.90 5.11 -28.38
N ARG A 646 32.00 4.33 -29.47
CA ARG A 646 33.01 4.52 -30.54
C ARG A 646 34.43 4.65 -30.00
N GLY A 647 34.78 3.96 -28.91
CA GLY A 647 36.07 4.03 -28.23
C GLY A 647 36.30 5.32 -27.40
N MET A 648 35.35 6.25 -27.35
CA MET A 648 35.38 7.40 -26.43
C MET A 648 34.75 7.04 -25.11
N GLN A 649 35.26 7.57 -24.02
CA GLN A 649 34.67 7.33 -22.68
C GLN A 649 33.23 7.77 -22.62
N ALA A 650 32.36 6.90 -22.09
CA ALA A 650 30.94 7.13 -21.85
C ALA A 650 30.52 6.30 -20.63
N PRO A 651 30.86 6.73 -19.42
CA PRO A 651 30.70 5.91 -18.23
C PRO A 651 29.21 5.77 -17.83
N ARG A 652 28.55 4.80 -18.47
CA ARG A 652 27.15 4.40 -18.30
C ARG A 652 26.09 5.43 -18.71
N ILE A 653 26.52 6.54 -19.31
CA ILE A 653 25.65 7.56 -19.89
C ILE A 653 26.33 8.21 -21.11
N ALA A 654 25.56 8.47 -22.14
CA ALA A 654 26.03 9.20 -23.34
C ALA A 654 24.88 9.95 -24.00
N LYS A 655 25.16 11.10 -24.59
CA LYS A 655 24.24 11.79 -25.48
C LYS A 655 24.75 11.71 -26.95
N LEU A 656 23.86 11.29 -27.82
CA LEU A 656 24.13 11.14 -29.24
C LEU A 656 23.36 12.16 -30.09
N LEU A 657 23.97 12.65 -31.11
CA LEU A 657 23.36 13.47 -32.17
C LEU A 657 22.51 12.60 -33.11
N PRO A 658 21.57 13.17 -33.88
CA PRO A 658 20.75 12.44 -34.85
C PRO A 658 21.50 11.63 -35.90
N ASN A 659 22.77 11.89 -36.10
CA ASN A 659 23.69 11.17 -37.03
C ASN A 659 24.53 10.10 -36.30
N ALA A 660 24.14 9.73 -35.07
CA ALA A 660 24.84 8.81 -34.20
C ALA A 660 26.25 9.27 -33.76
N ALA A 661 26.67 10.52 -33.99
CA ALA A 661 27.88 11.03 -33.37
C ALA A 661 27.64 11.33 -31.88
N MET A 662 28.70 11.22 -31.07
CA MET A 662 28.62 11.66 -29.66
C MET A 662 28.44 13.17 -29.60
N ASP A 663 27.55 13.66 -28.76
CA ASP A 663 27.32 15.10 -28.58
C ASP A 663 28.49 15.72 -27.81
N PRO A 664 29.32 16.61 -28.43
CA PRO A 664 30.45 17.20 -27.72
C PRO A 664 30.03 18.24 -26.65
N GLY A 665 28.79 18.67 -26.68
CA GLY A 665 28.21 19.54 -25.66
C GLY A 665 27.74 18.81 -24.40
N PHE A 666 27.77 17.47 -24.38
CA PHE A 666 27.34 16.68 -23.20
C PHE A 666 28.56 16.20 -22.44
N ASN A 667 28.67 16.61 -21.17
CA ASN A 667 29.77 16.25 -20.29
C ASN A 667 29.26 15.41 -19.14
N ALA A 668 29.51 14.12 -19.18
CA ALA A 668 29.14 13.18 -18.12
C ALA A 668 30.18 13.10 -16.98
N GLY A 669 31.33 13.76 -17.11
CA GLY A 669 32.43 13.63 -16.15
C GLY A 669 32.85 12.16 -15.93
N SER A 670 32.92 11.71 -14.69
CA SER A 670 33.15 10.31 -14.32
C SER A 670 31.90 9.43 -14.43
N GLY A 671 30.73 9.99 -14.73
CA GLY A 671 29.47 9.29 -14.93
C GLY A 671 28.94 8.57 -13.71
N PHE A 672 28.29 7.41 -13.92
CA PHE A 672 27.72 6.58 -12.86
C PHE A 672 28.66 5.44 -12.44
N PRO A 673 28.80 5.17 -11.12
CA PRO A 673 29.56 4.02 -10.64
C PRO A 673 28.85 2.67 -10.84
N ILE A 674 27.49 2.71 -10.91
CA ILE A 674 26.61 1.56 -11.15
C ILE A 674 25.63 1.95 -12.25
N THR A 675 25.14 0.99 -13.02
CA THR A 675 24.21 1.21 -14.14
C THR A 675 22.91 1.80 -13.66
N PRO A 676 22.45 2.93 -14.26
CA PRO A 676 21.09 3.44 -14.09
C PRO A 676 20.05 2.49 -14.69
N GLU A 677 18.85 2.46 -14.09
CA GLU A 677 17.77 1.54 -14.45
C GLU A 677 16.69 2.22 -15.31
N CYS A 678 16.39 3.50 -15.05
CA CYS A 678 15.30 4.22 -15.70
C CYS A 678 15.58 5.72 -15.84
N MET A 679 14.89 6.35 -16.81
CA MET A 679 14.97 7.80 -17.05
C MET A 679 13.62 8.38 -17.43
N VAL A 680 13.37 9.63 -17.02
CA VAL A 680 12.30 10.46 -17.58
C VAL A 680 12.85 11.83 -17.94
N ARG A 681 12.28 12.42 -19.01
CA ARG A 681 12.68 13.74 -19.49
C ARG A 681 11.60 14.78 -19.11
N TYR A 682 12.00 15.85 -18.46
CA TYR A 682 11.14 17.01 -18.23
C TYR A 682 10.89 17.84 -19.50
N PRO A 683 9.78 18.55 -19.60
CA PRO A 683 9.49 19.42 -20.76
C PRO A 683 10.54 20.51 -20.99
N ASP A 684 11.25 20.96 -19.96
CA ASP A 684 12.33 21.96 -20.01
C ASP A 684 13.68 21.41 -20.49
N GLY A 685 13.75 20.11 -20.74
CA GLY A 685 14.95 19.42 -21.26
C GLY A 685 15.85 18.80 -20.20
N ARG A 686 15.57 18.99 -18.91
CA ARG A 686 16.24 18.25 -17.84
C ARG A 686 15.89 16.78 -17.90
N ILE A 687 16.75 15.94 -17.32
CA ILE A 687 16.61 14.48 -17.33
C ILE A 687 16.74 13.99 -15.90
N LEU A 688 15.71 13.33 -15.43
CA LEU A 688 15.72 12.62 -14.15
C LEU A 688 16.10 11.17 -14.37
N ILE A 689 17.08 10.69 -13.61
CA ILE A 689 17.66 9.36 -13.75
C ILE A 689 17.53 8.60 -12.44
N GLY A 690 17.03 7.37 -12.50
CA GLY A 690 16.83 6.47 -11.37
C GLY A 690 17.68 5.20 -11.45
N GLY A 691 17.97 4.59 -10.30
CA GLY A 691 18.75 3.35 -10.22
C GLY A 691 19.21 3.03 -8.80
N ALA A 692 20.16 2.10 -8.66
CA ALA A 692 20.76 1.72 -7.37
C ALA A 692 22.03 2.52 -7.02
N PHE A 693 22.36 3.55 -7.75
CA PHE A 693 23.60 4.32 -7.64
C PHE A 693 23.60 5.27 -6.43
N GLN A 694 24.81 5.61 -5.95
CA GLN A 694 25.00 6.52 -4.83
C GLN A 694 25.66 7.84 -5.22
N ALA A 695 26.16 7.94 -6.45
CA ALA A 695 26.83 9.13 -6.96
C ALA A 695 26.72 9.23 -8.48
N TYR A 696 26.85 10.45 -8.98
CA TYR A 696 27.11 10.77 -10.38
C TYR A 696 28.17 11.85 -10.44
N ASP A 697 29.22 11.63 -11.24
CA ASP A 697 30.38 12.53 -11.38
C ASP A 697 30.91 13.07 -10.04
N GLY A 698 30.96 12.19 -9.02
CA GLY A 698 31.41 12.53 -7.68
C GLY A 698 30.36 13.28 -6.81
N HIS A 699 29.20 13.68 -7.35
CA HIS A 699 28.11 14.27 -6.58
C HIS A 699 27.29 13.15 -5.93
N PRO A 700 26.91 13.28 -4.65
CA PRO A 700 26.03 12.32 -3.98
C PRO A 700 24.67 12.21 -4.70
N ALA A 701 24.22 10.98 -4.94
CA ALA A 701 22.96 10.72 -5.64
C ALA A 701 22.37 9.39 -5.11
N HIS A 702 21.46 9.49 -4.18
CA HIS A 702 20.90 8.32 -3.48
C HIS A 702 19.71 7.71 -4.23
N GLY A 703 20.00 6.97 -5.30
CA GLY A 703 19.00 6.28 -6.11
C GLY A 703 18.32 7.17 -7.16
N ILE A 704 18.54 8.49 -7.15
CA ILE A 704 17.95 9.44 -8.09
C ILE A 704 18.83 10.67 -8.26
N ILE A 705 18.87 11.23 -9.48
CA ILE A 705 19.56 12.50 -9.78
C ILE A 705 18.91 13.20 -10.97
N CYS A 706 18.87 14.51 -10.96
CA CYS A 706 18.46 15.34 -12.08
C CYS A 706 19.67 15.97 -12.78
N LEU A 707 19.70 15.89 -14.11
CA LEU A 707 20.75 16.49 -14.94
C LEU A 707 20.18 17.55 -15.88
N HIS A 708 20.97 18.59 -16.14
CA HIS A 708 20.72 19.50 -17.25
C HIS A 708 20.95 18.83 -18.62
N ALA A 709 20.48 19.44 -19.67
CA ALA A 709 20.60 18.91 -21.03
C ALA A 709 22.05 18.75 -21.53
N ASP A 710 23.02 19.38 -20.85
CA ASP A 710 24.47 19.28 -21.12
C ASP A 710 25.18 18.20 -20.28
N GLY A 711 24.45 17.48 -19.41
CA GLY A 711 24.98 16.43 -18.56
C GLY A 711 25.48 16.90 -17.18
N SER A 712 25.47 18.21 -16.91
CA SER A 712 25.80 18.74 -15.58
C SER A 712 24.67 18.44 -14.59
N VAL A 713 25.03 18.32 -13.30
CA VAL A 713 24.04 18.11 -12.22
C VAL A 713 23.18 19.34 -12.06
N ASP A 714 21.87 19.14 -11.92
CA ASP A 714 20.94 20.20 -11.55
C ASP A 714 20.92 20.36 -10.04
N ASP A 715 21.70 21.31 -9.52
CA ASP A 715 21.77 21.62 -8.08
C ASP A 715 20.45 22.18 -7.51
N SER A 716 19.49 22.54 -8.37
CA SER A 716 18.15 22.98 -7.92
C SER A 716 17.23 21.81 -7.58
N PHE A 717 17.59 20.58 -7.97
CA PHE A 717 16.85 19.37 -7.65
C PHE A 717 17.21 18.89 -6.24
N ASP A 718 16.28 19.04 -5.29
CA ASP A 718 16.46 18.60 -3.91
C ASP A 718 16.02 17.14 -3.73
N GLN A 719 16.98 16.22 -3.80
CA GLN A 719 16.76 14.83 -3.50
C GLN A 719 16.71 14.52 -2.00
N GLY A 720 17.04 15.50 -1.12
CA GLY A 720 17.20 15.30 0.30
C GLY A 720 18.12 14.12 0.63
N SER A 721 17.66 13.19 1.46
CA SER A 721 18.38 11.94 1.74
C SER A 721 18.20 10.86 0.66
N GLY A 722 17.41 11.12 -0.39
CA GLY A 722 17.13 10.19 -1.50
C GLY A 722 16.33 8.96 -1.12
N PHE A 723 16.39 7.94 -1.99
CA PHE A 723 15.73 6.65 -1.77
C PHE A 723 16.57 5.75 -0.87
N ARG A 724 15.94 5.12 0.13
CA ARG A 724 16.63 4.28 1.12
C ARG A 724 15.87 2.99 1.42
N MET A 725 16.66 1.97 1.75
CA MET A 725 16.21 0.69 2.33
C MET A 725 16.41 0.70 3.85
N ASN A 726 15.50 0.10 4.59
CA ASN A 726 15.63 -0.05 6.05
C ASN A 726 16.67 -1.10 6.48
N ASN A 727 17.06 -1.99 5.58
CA ASN A 727 17.99 -3.09 5.85
C ASN A 727 19.17 -3.11 4.87
N ALA A 728 20.30 -3.69 5.29
CA ALA A 728 21.40 -4.02 4.40
C ALA A 728 20.90 -4.98 3.31
N SER A 729 20.90 -4.52 2.05
CA SER A 729 20.32 -5.26 0.94
C SER A 729 21.09 -6.54 0.61
N SER A 730 20.34 -7.57 0.16
CA SER A 730 20.85 -8.84 -0.37
C SER A 730 21.59 -8.71 -1.72
N ASN A 731 21.55 -7.55 -2.38
CA ASN A 731 22.03 -7.37 -3.77
C ASN A 731 23.42 -6.71 -3.90
N GLY A 732 24.28 -6.77 -2.85
CA GLY A 732 25.66 -6.25 -2.94
C GLY A 732 25.78 -4.72 -3.02
N GLY A 733 24.65 -3.99 -2.86
CA GLY A 733 24.63 -2.54 -2.69
C GLY A 733 25.10 -2.12 -1.30
N VAL A 734 25.55 -0.87 -1.17
CA VAL A 734 25.92 -0.32 0.14
C VAL A 734 24.69 -0.25 1.04
N PRO A 735 24.78 -0.66 2.31
CA PRO A 735 23.65 -0.65 3.23
C PRO A 735 22.96 0.72 3.26
N GLY A 736 21.64 0.71 3.06
CA GLY A 736 20.78 1.89 3.15
C GLY A 736 20.45 2.63 1.85
N THR A 737 20.94 2.20 0.68
CA THR A 737 20.52 2.79 -0.61
C THR A 737 19.35 2.02 -1.18
N GLY A 738 18.28 2.74 -1.58
CA GLY A 738 17.17 2.21 -2.35
C GLY A 738 17.45 2.27 -3.86
N ALA A 739 16.83 1.40 -4.64
CA ALA A 739 16.92 1.40 -6.09
C ALA A 739 15.60 1.89 -6.70
N VAL A 740 15.65 2.81 -7.67
CA VAL A 740 14.50 3.19 -8.50
C VAL A 740 14.58 2.44 -9.81
N VAL A 741 13.57 1.60 -10.11
CA VAL A 741 13.58 0.70 -11.29
C VAL A 741 12.65 1.18 -12.41
N ALA A 742 11.65 2.01 -12.10
CA ALA A 742 10.79 2.62 -13.10
C ALA A 742 10.33 4.01 -12.64
N MET A 743 10.14 4.92 -13.59
CA MET A 743 9.64 6.28 -13.36
C MET A 743 8.67 6.67 -14.46
N GLU A 744 7.62 7.41 -14.08
CA GLU A 744 6.68 8.02 -15.01
C GLU A 744 6.43 9.49 -14.69
N LEU A 745 6.58 10.34 -15.70
CA LEU A 745 6.33 11.77 -15.61
C LEU A 745 4.85 12.05 -15.86
N GLN A 746 4.13 12.47 -14.84
CA GLN A 746 2.71 12.84 -14.94
C GLN A 746 2.53 14.19 -15.70
N PRO A 747 1.35 14.44 -16.30
CA PRO A 747 1.06 15.69 -17.01
C PRO A 747 1.23 16.97 -16.18
N ASN A 748 1.13 16.85 -14.87
CA ASN A 748 1.35 17.93 -13.90
C ASN A 748 2.83 18.17 -13.56
N GLY A 749 3.75 17.43 -14.18
CA GLY A 749 5.19 17.52 -13.94
C GLY A 749 5.70 16.75 -12.73
N GLN A 750 4.83 16.09 -11.94
CA GLN A 750 5.26 15.18 -10.88
C GLN A 750 5.76 13.87 -11.46
N VAL A 751 6.65 13.20 -10.73
CA VAL A 751 7.19 11.90 -11.15
C VAL A 751 6.80 10.83 -10.14
N VAL A 752 6.16 9.78 -10.61
CA VAL A 752 5.93 8.59 -9.81
C VAL A 752 7.11 7.64 -9.99
N CYS A 753 7.73 7.28 -8.88
CA CYS A 753 8.89 6.40 -8.81
C CYS A 753 8.48 5.06 -8.21
N LEU A 754 8.93 3.98 -8.84
CA LEU A 754 8.75 2.62 -8.39
C LEU A 754 10.11 1.97 -8.17
N GLY A 755 10.28 1.20 -7.08
CA GLY A 755 11.59 0.61 -6.86
C GLY A 755 11.73 -0.20 -5.56
N GLU A 756 12.93 -0.70 -5.33
CA GLU A 756 13.29 -1.33 -4.07
C GLU A 756 13.71 -0.28 -3.05
N PHE A 757 12.74 0.31 -2.38
CA PHE A 757 12.95 1.28 -1.31
C PHE A 757 11.81 1.23 -0.30
N HIS A 758 12.09 1.73 0.91
CA HIS A 758 11.11 1.86 1.98
C HIS A 758 10.94 3.29 2.44
N MET A 759 11.79 4.18 1.97
CA MET A 759 11.77 5.61 2.30
C MET A 759 12.23 6.46 1.14
N TYR A 760 11.73 7.68 1.08
CA TYR A 760 12.29 8.77 0.29
C TYR A 760 12.39 10.02 1.15
N ASP A 761 13.56 10.64 1.16
CA ASP A 761 13.87 11.84 1.94
C ASP A 761 13.40 11.77 3.41
N GLY A 762 13.68 10.65 4.09
CA GLY A 762 13.28 10.43 5.47
C GLY A 762 11.80 10.10 5.69
N HIS A 763 10.98 10.14 4.64
CA HIS A 763 9.55 9.80 4.71
C HIS A 763 9.34 8.33 4.31
N GLY A 764 8.56 7.60 5.10
CA GLY A 764 8.22 6.22 4.81
C GLY A 764 7.40 6.11 3.51
N ARG A 765 7.87 5.29 2.57
CA ARG A 765 7.18 4.94 1.32
C ARG A 765 7.62 3.56 0.84
N ASN A 766 6.69 2.64 0.82
CA ASN A 766 7.02 1.27 0.47
C ASN A 766 6.92 1.05 -1.04
N ARG A 767 8.05 1.11 -1.71
CA ARG A 767 8.28 0.81 -3.14
C ARG A 767 7.60 1.72 -4.15
N VAL A 768 6.68 2.61 -3.74
CA VAL A 768 6.05 3.60 -4.62
C VAL A 768 6.08 4.97 -3.95
N ALA A 769 6.65 5.96 -4.63
CA ALA A 769 6.69 7.34 -4.17
C ALA A 769 6.38 8.30 -5.30
N ARG A 770 5.80 9.45 -5.01
CA ARG A 770 5.69 10.56 -5.94
C ARG A 770 6.57 11.71 -5.48
N ILE A 771 7.37 12.23 -6.40
CA ILE A 771 8.22 13.40 -6.18
C ILE A 771 7.71 14.58 -6.98
N GLY A 772 7.76 15.78 -6.41
CA GLY A 772 7.34 17.00 -7.07
C GLY A 772 8.32 17.39 -8.18
N SER A 773 7.79 17.90 -9.29
CA SER A 773 8.55 18.84 -10.11
C SER A 773 8.50 20.16 -9.38
N GLY A 774 9.53 20.90 -9.17
CA GLY A 774 9.51 22.21 -8.50
C GLY A 774 8.51 23.25 -9.02
N ALA A 775 7.61 22.88 -9.95
CA ALA A 775 6.42 23.62 -10.29
C ALA A 775 5.45 23.62 -9.10
N SER A 776 5.60 24.54 -8.17
CA SER A 776 4.58 24.83 -7.17
C SER A 776 4.09 26.26 -7.34
N VAL A 777 2.79 26.42 -7.26
CA VAL A 777 2.16 27.74 -7.16
C VAL A 777 2.10 28.10 -5.67
N LEU A 778 2.68 29.23 -5.31
CA LEU A 778 2.58 29.80 -3.97
C LEU A 778 1.49 30.86 -3.92
N ILE A 779 0.57 30.72 -2.97
CA ILE A 779 -0.54 31.63 -2.76
C ILE A 779 -0.31 32.41 -1.45
N SER A 780 -0.21 33.73 -1.58
CA SER A 780 -0.30 34.66 -0.45
C SER A 780 -1.59 35.46 -0.60
N ALA A 781 -2.71 34.87 -0.20
CA ALA A 781 -4.02 35.50 -0.29
C ALA A 781 -4.51 36.00 1.07
N ARG A 782 -5.23 37.12 1.07
CA ARG A 782 -5.82 37.71 2.26
C ARG A 782 -7.32 37.83 2.09
N VAL A 783 -8.07 37.29 3.04
CA VAL A 783 -9.53 37.38 3.13
C VAL A 783 -9.96 37.63 4.56
N MET A 784 -11.16 38.13 4.77
CA MET A 784 -11.77 38.24 6.09
C MET A 784 -13.16 37.60 6.10
N LEU A 785 -13.50 37.00 7.23
CA LEU A 785 -14.81 36.39 7.50
C LEU A 785 -15.65 37.38 8.33
N GLU A 786 -16.86 37.65 7.90
CA GLU A 786 -17.76 38.57 8.60
C GLU A 786 -18.02 38.14 10.05
N GLY A 787 -18.25 36.83 10.28
CA GLY A 787 -18.58 36.31 11.61
C GLY A 787 -17.52 36.55 12.68
N ALA A 788 -16.25 36.62 12.28
CA ALA A 788 -15.09 36.83 13.17
C ALA A 788 -14.52 38.24 13.10
N PHE A 789 -15.02 39.13 12.22
CA PHE A 789 -14.42 40.45 12.00
C PHE A 789 -14.50 41.36 13.22
N ASP A 790 -13.36 41.96 13.58
CA ASP A 790 -13.20 42.94 14.65
C ASP A 790 -12.49 44.19 14.08
N ALA A 791 -13.23 45.31 14.05
CA ALA A 791 -12.72 46.55 13.48
C ALA A 791 -11.63 47.20 14.35
N ASP A 792 -11.59 46.92 15.64
CA ASP A 792 -10.64 47.47 16.61
C ASP A 792 -9.37 46.61 16.75
N ALA A 793 -9.34 45.43 16.08
CA ALA A 793 -8.17 44.57 16.11
C ALA A 793 -6.95 45.24 15.47
N PHE A 794 -5.75 44.93 16.00
CA PHE A 794 -4.46 45.40 15.48
C PHE A 794 -4.35 46.94 15.37
N ASP A 795 -4.63 47.61 16.46
CA ASP A 795 -4.54 49.07 16.59
C ASP A 795 -5.46 49.87 15.64
N GLY A 796 -6.62 49.26 15.30
CA GLY A 796 -7.63 49.86 14.45
C GLY A 796 -7.42 49.61 12.94
N GLU A 797 -6.47 48.77 12.56
CA GLU A 797 -6.31 48.31 11.16
C GLU A 797 -7.36 47.29 10.72
N GLY A 798 -8.09 46.72 11.70
CA GLY A 798 -9.10 45.66 11.49
C GLY A 798 -8.48 44.29 11.27
N GLY A 799 -9.12 43.28 11.85
CA GLY A 799 -8.70 41.88 11.78
C GLY A 799 -9.82 40.93 12.16
N MET A 800 -9.50 39.74 12.56
CA MET A 800 -10.45 38.72 13.03
C MET A 800 -10.12 38.28 14.45
N ALA A 801 -11.16 38.18 15.27
CA ALA A 801 -11.03 37.66 16.63
C ALA A 801 -11.10 36.11 16.61
N PRO A 802 -10.23 35.40 17.34
CA PRO A 802 -10.28 33.95 17.47
C PRO A 802 -11.39 33.55 18.45
N LEU A 803 -12.62 33.60 18.03
CA LEU A 803 -13.82 33.35 18.84
C LEU A 803 -14.06 31.86 19.07
N ILE A 804 -13.76 31.00 18.13
CA ILE A 804 -13.85 29.54 18.28
C ILE A 804 -12.81 29.08 19.31
N PRO A 805 -13.24 28.35 20.37
CA PRO A 805 -12.27 27.75 21.29
C PRO A 805 -11.26 26.85 20.57
N ARG A 806 -9.98 27.07 20.80
CA ARG A 806 -8.87 26.40 20.11
C ARG A 806 -8.93 24.88 20.11
N ALA A 807 -9.49 24.28 21.17
CA ALA A 807 -9.68 22.84 21.29
C ALA A 807 -10.78 22.29 20.37
N GLN A 808 -11.58 23.15 19.77
CA GLN A 808 -12.66 22.78 18.86
C GLN A 808 -12.23 22.83 17.39
N LEU A 809 -11.14 23.58 17.07
CA LEU A 809 -10.62 23.61 15.72
C LEU A 809 -10.03 22.24 15.35
N PRO A 810 -10.46 21.63 14.24
CA PRO A 810 -9.94 20.33 13.83
C PRO A 810 -8.47 20.44 13.38
N LEU A 811 -7.65 19.43 13.70
CA LEU A 811 -6.27 19.37 13.24
C LEU A 811 -6.15 18.90 11.77
N THR A 812 -7.22 18.37 11.22
CA THR A 812 -7.34 17.95 9.81
C THR A 812 -8.39 18.80 9.12
N GLU A 813 -8.19 19.10 7.85
CA GLU A 813 -9.11 19.90 7.04
C GLU A 813 -10.55 19.35 7.09
N PRO A 814 -11.57 20.21 7.23
CA PRO A 814 -12.95 19.77 7.42
C PRO A 814 -13.72 19.58 6.10
N TYR A 815 -13.23 20.12 4.99
CA TYR A 815 -14.02 20.33 3.76
C TYR A 815 -14.40 19.03 3.06
N ARG A 816 -13.53 18.01 3.11
CA ARG A 816 -13.83 16.67 2.57
C ARG A 816 -15.02 16.06 3.30
N GLY A 817 -15.04 16.16 4.63
CA GLY A 817 -16.16 15.70 5.46
C GLY A 817 -17.48 16.45 5.25
N LEU A 818 -17.39 17.70 4.82
CA LEU A 818 -18.51 18.57 4.49
C LEU A 818 -19.01 18.43 3.03
N GLY A 819 -18.38 17.58 2.22
CA GLY A 819 -18.80 17.30 0.85
C GLY A 819 -18.30 18.28 -0.20
N PHE A 820 -17.31 19.13 0.11
CA PHE A 820 -16.67 19.97 -0.90
C PHE A 820 -15.83 19.16 -1.87
N LEU A 821 -15.83 19.57 -3.15
CA LEU A 821 -15.02 18.94 -4.18
C LEU A 821 -13.53 19.22 -3.95
N HIS A 822 -12.73 18.17 -3.94
CA HIS A 822 -11.27 18.26 -3.92
C HIS A 822 -10.68 17.79 -5.24
N VAL A 823 -9.75 18.59 -5.76
CA VAL A 823 -8.94 18.27 -6.93
C VAL A 823 -7.47 18.42 -6.53
N ARG A 824 -6.72 17.35 -6.43
CA ARG A 824 -5.32 17.32 -6.00
C ARG A 824 -5.08 17.87 -4.57
N GLY A 825 -5.95 17.55 -3.59
CA GLY A 825 -5.85 18.01 -2.20
C GLY A 825 -6.87 17.33 -1.32
N GLY A 826 -7.04 17.81 -0.05
CA GLY A 826 -8.08 17.35 0.88
C GLY A 826 -7.61 16.29 1.88
N SER A 827 -6.34 16.33 2.24
CA SER A 827 -5.77 15.55 3.36
C SER A 827 -4.84 16.41 4.23
N GLU A 828 -4.98 17.75 4.13
CA GLU A 828 -4.15 18.69 4.87
C GLU A 828 -4.39 18.54 6.36
N SER A 829 -3.29 18.50 7.13
CA SER A 829 -3.32 18.43 8.58
C SER A 829 -2.25 19.33 9.18
N THR A 830 -2.53 19.86 10.36
CA THR A 830 -1.61 20.71 11.10
C THR A 830 -1.41 20.19 12.51
N SER A 831 -0.48 20.78 13.24
CA SER A 831 -0.19 20.41 14.62
C SER A 831 -0.99 21.23 15.65
N ALA A 832 -1.18 20.65 16.83
CA ALA A 832 -1.79 21.36 17.94
C ALA A 832 -1.00 22.62 18.33
N ALA A 833 0.32 22.66 18.10
CA ALA A 833 1.16 23.81 18.36
C ALA A 833 0.82 25.00 17.46
N VAL A 834 0.56 24.75 16.17
CA VAL A 834 0.13 25.76 15.19
C VAL A 834 -1.23 26.34 15.58
N MET A 835 -2.17 25.51 15.99
CA MET A 835 -3.52 25.95 16.44
C MET A 835 -3.45 26.81 17.72
N GLN A 836 -2.34 26.81 18.47
CA GLN A 836 -2.15 27.62 19.66
C GLN A 836 -1.43 28.97 19.39
N MET A 837 -1.12 29.30 18.13
CA MET A 837 -0.50 30.58 17.75
C MET A 837 -1.35 31.76 18.21
N GLN A 838 -0.68 32.89 18.54
CA GLN A 838 -1.30 34.07 19.14
C GLN A 838 -1.05 35.34 18.29
N GLY A 839 -1.78 36.43 18.61
CA GLY A 839 -1.65 37.71 17.92
C GLY A 839 -2.11 37.65 16.47
N ALA A 840 -1.47 38.40 15.58
CA ALA A 840 -1.80 38.44 14.15
C ALA A 840 -1.74 37.08 13.44
N GLY A 841 -0.89 36.17 13.91
CA GLY A 841 -0.77 34.80 13.38
C GLY A 841 -1.74 33.79 14.00
N ALA A 842 -2.63 34.23 14.89
CA ALA A 842 -3.63 33.30 15.48
C ALA A 842 -4.52 32.68 14.42
N ILE A 843 -4.74 31.38 14.48
CA ILE A 843 -5.60 30.68 13.53
C ILE A 843 -7.06 30.92 13.89
N ILE A 844 -7.85 31.40 12.95
CA ILE A 844 -9.28 31.68 13.07
C ILE A 844 -10.10 30.47 12.65
N ASP A 845 -9.83 29.97 11.45
CA ASP A 845 -10.54 28.83 10.87
C ASP A 845 -9.75 28.22 9.69
N TRP A 846 -10.29 27.20 9.09
CA TRP A 846 -9.86 26.64 7.81
C TRP A 846 -10.55 27.37 6.65
N VAL A 847 -9.87 27.46 5.51
CA VAL A 847 -10.46 27.90 4.23
C VAL A 847 -10.06 26.92 3.12
N LEU A 848 -10.95 26.73 2.13
CA LEU A 848 -10.65 25.97 0.92
C LEU A 848 -10.27 26.95 -0.20
N VAL A 849 -9.08 26.80 -0.74
CA VAL A 849 -8.59 27.61 -1.85
C VAL A 849 -8.64 26.77 -3.13
N GLU A 850 -9.23 27.32 -4.18
CA GLU A 850 -9.37 26.69 -5.48
C GLU A 850 -8.59 27.48 -6.53
N LEU A 851 -7.79 26.80 -7.33
CA LEU A 851 -7.26 27.33 -8.59
C LEU A 851 -8.14 26.84 -9.72
N ARG A 852 -8.67 27.76 -10.51
CA ARG A 852 -9.59 27.46 -11.61
C ARG A 852 -9.00 27.85 -12.94
N ASP A 853 -9.38 27.16 -13.99
CA ASP A 853 -8.85 27.34 -15.34
C ASP A 853 -9.06 28.76 -15.86
N ALA A 854 -8.05 29.33 -16.49
CA ALA A 854 -8.09 30.71 -16.99
C ALA A 854 -9.05 30.92 -18.18
N GLN A 855 -9.41 29.86 -18.89
CA GLN A 855 -10.32 29.90 -20.05
C GLN A 855 -11.74 29.47 -19.65
N ASP A 856 -11.86 28.58 -18.64
CA ASP A 856 -13.13 28.09 -18.09
C ASP A 856 -13.14 28.21 -16.56
N PRO A 857 -13.61 29.32 -16.00
CA PRO A 857 -13.60 29.56 -14.56
C PRO A 857 -14.53 28.62 -13.77
N ALA A 858 -15.36 27.80 -14.41
CA ALA A 858 -16.13 26.76 -13.77
C ALA A 858 -15.27 25.50 -13.50
N GLN A 859 -14.20 25.30 -14.28
CA GLN A 859 -13.32 24.15 -14.13
C GLN A 859 -12.31 24.37 -12.99
N ILE A 860 -12.35 23.53 -11.96
CA ILE A 860 -11.37 23.52 -10.87
C ILE A 860 -10.14 22.69 -11.32
N VAL A 861 -8.97 23.31 -11.28
CA VAL A 861 -7.68 22.71 -11.65
C VAL A 861 -7.00 22.08 -10.45
N ALA A 862 -7.05 22.77 -9.29
CA ALA A 862 -6.49 22.29 -8.04
C ALA A 862 -7.20 22.89 -6.84
N THR A 863 -7.26 22.17 -5.74
CA THR A 863 -7.77 22.65 -4.45
C THR A 863 -6.75 22.41 -3.36
N ARG A 864 -6.75 23.29 -2.35
CA ARG A 864 -5.98 23.07 -1.14
C ARG A 864 -6.62 23.79 0.05
N SER A 865 -6.72 23.10 1.18
CA SER A 865 -7.15 23.73 2.42
C SER A 865 -6.00 24.49 3.04
N GLY A 866 -6.27 25.69 3.55
CA GLY A 866 -5.32 26.56 4.21
C GLY A 866 -5.81 27.03 5.57
N LEU A 867 -4.90 27.52 6.40
CA LEU A 867 -5.18 28.07 7.73
C LEU A 867 -5.38 29.56 7.62
N LEU A 868 -6.58 30.06 7.95
CA LEU A 868 -6.90 31.48 7.95
C LEU A 868 -6.44 32.12 9.28
N ARG A 869 -5.60 33.13 9.19
CA ARG A 869 -5.01 33.83 10.33
C ARG A 869 -5.85 35.06 10.73
N ALA A 870 -5.67 35.52 11.94
CA ALA A 870 -6.33 36.71 12.48
C ALA A 870 -6.09 38.01 11.69
N ASP A 871 -4.93 38.10 11.04
CA ASP A 871 -4.60 39.22 10.13
C ASP A 871 -5.22 39.04 8.72
N GLY A 872 -5.94 37.97 8.50
CA GLY A 872 -6.64 37.63 7.22
C GLY A 872 -5.78 36.88 6.22
N TRP A 873 -4.49 36.69 6.42
CA TRP A 873 -3.66 35.93 5.49
C TRP A 873 -3.91 34.44 5.63
N ILE A 874 -3.93 33.77 4.49
CA ILE A 874 -4.05 32.31 4.41
C ILE A 874 -2.63 31.73 4.45
N ALA A 875 -2.40 30.82 5.40
CA ALA A 875 -1.14 30.14 5.59
C ALA A 875 -1.21 28.65 5.26
N ASP A 876 -0.07 28.05 4.95
CA ASP A 876 0.10 26.60 4.86
C ASP A 876 0.04 25.98 6.27
N MET A 877 0.22 24.66 6.36
CA MET A 877 0.03 23.85 7.58
C MET A 877 0.97 24.22 8.74
N ASP A 878 2.02 24.99 8.49
CA ASP A 878 2.91 25.57 9.52
C ASP A 878 2.35 26.85 10.16
N GLY A 879 1.20 27.36 9.66
CA GLY A 879 0.54 28.58 10.15
C GLY A 879 1.23 29.90 9.77
N SER A 880 2.27 29.88 8.94
CA SER A 880 3.07 31.08 8.62
C SER A 880 3.46 31.21 7.14
N SER A 881 3.84 30.13 6.50
CA SER A 881 4.25 30.13 5.09
C SER A 881 3.09 30.38 4.14
N PRO A 882 3.34 30.94 2.93
CA PRO A 882 2.34 31.00 1.87
C PRO A 882 1.83 29.60 1.51
N LEU A 883 0.53 29.50 1.22
CA LEU A 883 -0.12 28.24 0.86
C LEU A 883 0.46 27.70 -0.45
N ARG A 884 0.93 26.45 -0.46
CA ARG A 884 1.65 25.83 -1.58
C ARG A 884 0.79 24.82 -2.29
N PHE A 885 0.55 24.98 -3.58
CA PHE A 885 -0.07 24.02 -4.47
C PHE A 885 1.01 23.21 -5.19
N LEU A 886 1.34 22.05 -4.65
CA LEU A 886 2.33 21.15 -5.22
C LEU A 886 1.84 20.57 -6.56
N GLY A 887 2.74 20.47 -7.53
CA GLY A 887 2.46 19.88 -8.83
C GLY A 887 1.49 20.69 -9.69
N THR A 888 1.22 21.94 -9.33
CA THR A 888 0.42 22.85 -10.16
C THR A 888 1.36 23.72 -10.99
N PRO A 889 1.31 23.66 -12.32
CA PRO A 889 2.16 24.45 -13.19
C PRO A 889 2.01 25.95 -12.92
N MET A 890 3.07 26.71 -13.10
CA MET A 890 2.99 28.18 -13.14
C MET A 890 2.13 28.61 -14.33
N GLY A 891 1.21 29.55 -14.11
CA GLY A 891 0.29 29.96 -15.15
C GLY A 891 -0.76 30.95 -14.71
N GLN A 892 -1.71 31.19 -15.60
CA GLN A 892 -2.88 32.03 -15.34
C GLN A 892 -3.99 31.19 -14.72
N TYR A 893 -4.46 31.60 -13.55
CA TYR A 893 -5.57 30.94 -12.83
C TYR A 893 -6.50 31.96 -12.22
N PHE A 894 -7.81 31.65 -12.18
CA PHE A 894 -8.68 32.30 -11.24
C PHE A 894 -8.42 31.74 -9.84
N LEU A 895 -8.32 32.62 -8.85
CA LEU A 895 -8.15 32.25 -7.46
C LEU A 895 -9.48 32.39 -6.73
N ALA A 896 -10.04 31.27 -6.25
CA ALA A 896 -11.24 31.29 -5.43
C ALA A 896 -10.93 30.87 -4.00
N VAL A 897 -11.65 31.46 -3.03
CA VAL A 897 -11.60 31.13 -1.62
C VAL A 897 -12.99 30.81 -1.14
N ARG A 898 -13.17 29.64 -0.54
CA ARG A 898 -14.43 29.18 0.04
C ARG A 898 -14.30 28.93 1.53
N HIS A 899 -15.40 29.07 2.22
CA HIS A 899 -15.50 28.81 3.65
C HIS A 899 -16.75 27.96 3.94
N ARG A 900 -16.76 27.21 5.04
CA ARG A 900 -17.82 26.28 5.40
C ARG A 900 -19.21 26.87 5.55
N ASN A 901 -19.32 28.18 5.89
CA ASN A 901 -20.58 28.87 6.14
C ASN A 901 -20.58 30.34 5.70
N HIS A 902 -19.64 30.72 4.82
CA HIS A 902 -19.62 32.02 4.18
C HIS A 902 -19.62 31.87 2.67
N LEU A 903 -20.23 32.81 1.96
CA LEU A 903 -20.23 32.78 0.51
C LEU A 903 -18.81 32.90 -0.04
N GLY A 904 -18.44 31.99 -0.94
CA GLY A 904 -17.15 31.98 -1.60
C GLY A 904 -16.93 33.18 -2.52
N ILE A 905 -15.67 33.58 -2.69
CA ILE A 905 -15.25 34.62 -3.61
C ILE A 905 -14.23 34.08 -4.62
N MET A 906 -14.09 34.77 -5.75
CA MET A 906 -13.09 34.46 -6.77
C MET A 906 -12.51 35.76 -7.32
N SER A 907 -11.27 35.76 -7.78
CA SER A 907 -10.66 36.92 -8.45
C SER A 907 -11.47 37.32 -9.70
N GLU A 908 -11.55 38.62 -9.99
CA GLU A 908 -12.28 39.16 -11.13
C GLU A 908 -11.68 38.70 -12.47
N ALA A 909 -10.38 38.52 -12.51
CA ALA A 909 -9.62 38.07 -13.69
C ALA A 909 -8.61 36.98 -13.31
N PRO A 910 -8.13 36.19 -14.28
CA PRO A 910 -7.04 35.27 -14.02
C PRO A 910 -5.77 35.97 -13.56
N LEU A 911 -5.11 35.43 -12.54
CA LEU A 911 -3.88 35.93 -11.96
C LEU A 911 -2.72 35.00 -12.43
N PHE A 912 -1.58 35.61 -12.80
CA PHE A 912 -0.39 34.79 -13.04
C PHE A 912 0.19 34.36 -11.68
N LEU A 913 0.12 33.05 -11.41
CA LEU A 913 0.57 32.45 -10.16
C LEU A 913 1.78 31.54 -10.43
N GLY A 914 2.76 31.57 -9.56
CA GLY A 914 4.01 30.86 -9.75
C GLY A 914 4.74 30.52 -8.46
N SER A 915 6.02 30.22 -8.57
CA SER A 915 6.90 29.87 -7.44
C SER A 915 7.20 31.04 -6.49
N GLN A 916 6.87 32.25 -6.88
CA GLN A 916 6.94 33.43 -6.03
C GLN A 916 5.54 33.81 -5.55
N ALA A 917 5.34 33.86 -4.23
CA ALA A 917 4.08 34.28 -3.65
C ALA A 917 3.93 35.81 -3.79
N ILE A 918 2.98 36.22 -4.64
CA ILE A 918 2.57 37.63 -4.72
C ILE A 918 1.41 37.89 -3.75
N PRO A 919 1.40 39.01 -3.01
CA PRO A 919 0.29 39.36 -2.12
C PRO A 919 -1.00 39.63 -2.89
N ILE A 920 -2.05 38.89 -2.62
CA ILE A 920 -3.39 39.03 -3.23
C ILE A 920 -4.36 39.41 -2.09
N ASP A 921 -4.59 40.71 -1.90
CA ASP A 921 -5.42 41.21 -0.79
C ASP A 921 -6.83 41.52 -1.24
N PHE A 922 -7.78 40.59 -1.01
CA PHE A 922 -9.20 40.78 -1.31
C PHE A 922 -9.94 41.67 -0.31
N THR A 923 -9.27 42.08 0.79
CA THR A 923 -9.91 42.95 1.81
C THR A 923 -9.83 44.43 1.47
N GLY A 924 -9.04 44.77 0.46
CA GLY A 924 -8.83 46.14 -0.03
C GLY A 924 -9.39 46.38 -1.44
N PRO A 925 -9.23 47.56 -2.00
CA PRO A 925 -9.76 47.92 -3.33
C PRO A 925 -8.92 47.43 -4.51
N ASN A 926 -7.69 46.92 -4.28
CA ASN A 926 -6.69 46.67 -5.32
C ASN A 926 -7.00 45.44 -6.15
N TYR A 927 -7.73 44.47 -5.58
CA TYR A 927 -8.15 43.26 -6.27
C TYR A 927 -9.68 43.19 -6.34
N GLY A 928 -10.21 43.14 -7.57
CA GLY A 928 -11.63 42.92 -7.85
C GLY A 928 -12.01 41.48 -7.60
N THR A 929 -13.28 41.26 -7.28
CA THR A 929 -13.87 39.92 -7.17
C THR A 929 -14.90 39.72 -8.28
N PHE A 930 -14.98 38.47 -8.76
CA PHE A 930 -15.96 38.08 -9.78
C PHE A 930 -17.39 38.35 -9.31
N GLY A 931 -18.18 39.01 -10.17
CA GLY A 931 -19.53 39.42 -9.87
C GLY A 931 -19.64 40.82 -9.23
N THR A 932 -20.88 41.25 -8.93
CA THR A 932 -21.16 42.64 -8.56
C THR A 932 -21.35 42.92 -7.06
N ALA A 933 -21.50 41.85 -6.26
CA ALA A 933 -21.75 41.96 -4.80
C ALA A 933 -21.17 40.75 -4.04
N ALA A 934 -20.01 40.28 -4.47
CA ALA A 934 -19.39 39.08 -3.91
C ALA A 934 -18.97 39.23 -2.45
N GLN A 935 -18.73 40.48 -1.99
CA GLN A 935 -18.22 40.75 -0.66
C GLN A 935 -19.08 41.78 0.09
N LYS A 936 -19.07 41.72 1.43
CA LYS A 936 -19.59 42.71 2.33
C LYS A 936 -18.54 43.75 2.66
N GLU A 937 -18.91 45.00 2.76
CA GLU A 937 -18.00 46.07 3.21
C GLU A 937 -18.42 46.55 4.58
N VAL A 938 -17.48 46.54 5.55
CA VAL A 938 -17.65 47.03 6.90
C VAL A 938 -16.37 47.76 7.29
N GLY A 939 -16.52 49.02 7.74
CA GLY A 939 -15.37 49.81 8.19
C GLY A 939 -14.28 50.06 7.14
N GLY A 940 -14.64 50.02 5.83
CA GLY A 940 -13.69 50.16 4.73
C GLY A 940 -12.92 48.86 4.39
N LYS A 941 -13.26 47.74 4.99
CA LYS A 941 -12.72 46.39 4.66
C LYS A 941 -13.79 45.54 4.00
N ARG A 942 -13.34 44.74 3.05
CA ARG A 942 -14.19 43.75 2.34
C ARG A 942 -14.01 42.39 2.94
N MET A 943 -15.09 41.65 3.12
CA MET A 943 -15.13 40.34 3.74
C MET A 943 -16.16 39.41 3.10
N LEU A 944 -16.03 38.12 3.36
CA LEU A 944 -16.98 37.11 2.90
C LEU A 944 -18.29 37.24 3.68
N TRP A 945 -19.43 37.15 2.96
CA TRP A 945 -20.77 37.18 3.55
C TRP A 945 -21.02 35.94 4.42
N ALA A 946 -21.36 36.13 5.69
CA ALA A 946 -21.76 35.05 6.60
C ALA A 946 -23.23 34.64 6.36
N GLY A 947 -23.56 33.35 6.56
CA GLY A 947 -24.96 32.88 6.57
C GLY A 947 -25.28 31.69 5.67
N ASP A 948 -24.37 31.13 4.94
CA ASP A 948 -24.51 29.93 4.09
C ASP A 948 -24.34 28.67 4.97
N ALA A 949 -25.42 28.33 5.73
CA ALA A 949 -25.36 27.28 6.75
C ALA A 949 -25.39 25.85 6.20
N ASP A 950 -25.82 25.65 4.97
CA ASP A 950 -25.83 24.34 4.31
C ASP A 950 -24.74 24.20 3.24
N SER A 951 -23.99 25.28 3.00
CA SER A 951 -22.87 25.39 2.03
C SER A 951 -23.32 25.21 0.57
N ASP A 952 -24.59 25.54 0.26
CA ASP A 952 -25.12 25.46 -1.11
C ASP A 952 -24.72 26.66 -1.99
N GLY A 953 -24.08 27.68 -1.40
CA GLY A 953 -23.65 28.90 -2.07
C GLY A 953 -24.75 29.99 -2.14
N VAL A 954 -25.83 29.87 -1.39
CA VAL A 954 -26.94 30.82 -1.38
C VAL A 954 -27.41 31.12 0.04
N ILE A 955 -27.28 32.35 0.49
CA ILE A 955 -27.89 32.78 1.77
C ILE A 955 -29.37 33.03 1.57
N LYS A 956 -30.22 32.31 2.31
CA LYS A 956 -31.67 32.31 2.21
C LYS A 956 -32.34 32.12 3.58
N TYR A 957 -33.30 32.96 3.92
CA TYR A 957 -33.93 32.90 5.23
C TYR A 957 -35.25 32.12 5.29
N VAL A 958 -36.00 32.02 4.20
CA VAL A 958 -37.29 31.33 4.12
C VAL A 958 -37.41 30.51 2.84
N GLY A 959 -38.25 29.47 2.87
CA GLY A 959 -38.53 28.57 1.74
C GLY A 959 -37.66 27.31 1.77
N GLU A 960 -37.75 26.53 0.70
CA GLU A 960 -36.97 25.29 0.57
C GLU A 960 -35.45 25.60 0.43
N GLY A 961 -34.58 24.85 1.12
CA GLY A 961 -33.13 25.11 1.15
C GLY A 961 -32.81 26.46 1.83
N ASN A 962 -33.41 26.77 2.97
CA ASN A 962 -33.08 27.98 3.73
C ASN A 962 -32.04 27.66 4.81
N ASP A 963 -31.12 28.61 5.07
CA ASP A 963 -30.03 28.46 6.00
C ASP A 963 -30.42 28.49 7.47
N ARG A 964 -31.59 29.04 7.76
CA ARG A 964 -32.13 29.11 9.13
C ARG A 964 -32.47 27.72 9.68
N ASP A 965 -33.02 26.83 8.87
CA ASP A 965 -33.48 25.52 9.30
C ASP A 965 -32.32 24.58 9.68
N PRO A 966 -31.17 24.51 8.98
CA PRO A 966 -29.97 23.84 9.44
C PRO A 966 -29.55 24.24 10.85
N VAL A 967 -29.54 25.55 11.18
CA VAL A 967 -29.21 26.03 12.54
C VAL A 967 -30.19 25.46 13.58
N LEU A 968 -31.49 25.45 13.27
CA LEU A 968 -32.52 24.89 14.18
C LEU A 968 -32.34 23.36 14.32
N VAL A 969 -32.05 22.66 13.22
CA VAL A 969 -31.86 21.20 13.23
C VAL A 969 -30.62 20.82 14.04
N ALA A 970 -29.52 21.54 13.90
CA ALA A 970 -28.27 21.30 14.63
C ALA A 970 -28.44 21.33 16.15
N ILE A 971 -29.32 22.20 16.65
CA ILE A 971 -29.63 22.28 18.10
C ILE A 971 -30.74 21.31 18.57
N GLY A 972 -31.20 20.40 17.70
CA GLY A 972 -32.18 19.34 18.01
C GLY A 972 -33.61 19.61 17.53
N GLY A 973 -33.87 20.65 16.74
CA GLY A 973 -35.09 20.90 15.99
C GLY A 973 -36.32 21.38 16.76
N ASN A 974 -36.51 20.96 18.00
CA ASN A 974 -37.75 21.16 18.77
C ASN A 974 -37.65 22.21 19.89
N VAL A 975 -36.43 22.57 20.31
CA VAL A 975 -36.18 23.48 21.43
C VAL A 975 -35.24 24.60 20.97
N PRO A 976 -35.77 25.71 20.47
CA PRO A 976 -34.98 26.81 19.92
C PRO A 976 -33.97 27.46 20.86
N THR A 977 -34.12 27.21 22.18
CA THR A 977 -33.21 27.72 23.23
C THR A 977 -32.03 26.80 23.54
N ASN A 978 -31.99 25.61 22.90
CA ASN A 978 -30.80 24.74 23.03
C ASN A 978 -29.57 25.40 22.40
N VAL A 979 -28.41 25.00 22.94
CA VAL A 979 -27.11 25.42 22.44
C VAL A 979 -26.25 24.17 22.22
N VAL A 980 -25.61 24.10 21.08
CA VAL A 980 -24.65 23.03 20.77
C VAL A 980 -23.26 23.63 20.68
N THR A 981 -22.30 23.01 21.32
CA THR A 981 -20.88 23.42 21.32
C THR A 981 -20.09 22.53 20.36
N GLY A 982 -19.28 23.11 19.52
CA GLY A 982 -18.39 22.37 18.62
C GLY A 982 -18.04 23.09 17.35
N TYR A 983 -17.21 22.49 16.53
CA TYR A 983 -16.90 22.97 15.20
C TYR A 983 -17.99 22.52 14.22
N ALA A 984 -18.88 23.42 13.88
CA ALA A 984 -20.06 23.13 13.05
C ALA A 984 -20.20 24.19 11.94
N ARG A 985 -20.76 23.80 10.80
CA ARG A 985 -21.04 24.76 9.70
C ARG A 985 -22.20 25.71 10.03
N GLU A 986 -23.06 25.33 10.96
CA GLU A 986 -24.19 26.12 11.45
C GLU A 986 -23.77 27.20 12.48
N ASP A 987 -22.51 27.22 12.93
CA ASP A 987 -21.89 28.27 13.74
C ASP A 987 -21.51 29.45 12.83
N ILE A 988 -22.45 30.32 12.56
CA ILE A 988 -22.34 31.38 11.53
C ILE A 988 -21.49 32.55 12.02
N ASN A 989 -21.55 32.85 13.32
CA ASN A 989 -20.79 33.93 13.93
C ASN A 989 -19.41 33.51 14.41
N LEU A 990 -19.05 32.21 14.24
CA LEU A 990 -17.77 31.60 14.55
C LEU A 990 -17.39 31.70 16.05
N ASP A 991 -18.38 31.68 16.96
CA ASP A 991 -18.12 31.73 18.42
C ASP A 991 -17.96 30.34 19.08
N GLY A 992 -18.07 29.27 18.30
CA GLY A 992 -17.95 27.87 18.74
C GLY A 992 -19.24 27.34 19.36
N LEU A 993 -20.37 28.05 19.21
CA LEU A 993 -21.66 27.70 19.77
C LEU A 993 -22.74 27.84 18.69
N VAL A 994 -23.49 26.80 18.40
CA VAL A 994 -24.68 26.90 17.52
C VAL A 994 -25.88 27.30 18.35
N LYS A 995 -26.45 28.47 18.05
CA LYS A 995 -27.61 29.07 18.74
C LYS A 995 -28.65 29.53 17.77
N TYR A 996 -29.92 29.27 18.03
CA TYR A 996 -31.05 29.75 17.18
C TYR A 996 -31.69 31.03 17.67
N VAL A 997 -31.68 31.28 18.99
CA VAL A 997 -32.26 32.49 19.64
C VAL A 997 -31.32 33.00 20.73
N GLY A 998 -31.52 34.27 21.13
CA GLY A 998 -30.73 34.93 22.16
C GLY A 998 -29.67 35.84 21.56
N GLU A 999 -28.81 36.37 22.44
CA GLU A 999 -27.68 37.22 22.04
C GLU A 999 -26.62 36.40 21.30
N SER A 1000 -26.04 36.99 20.27
CA SER A 1000 -25.06 36.31 19.37
C SER A 1000 -25.57 35.00 18.82
N ASN A 1001 -26.79 34.92 18.33
CA ASN A 1001 -27.36 33.75 17.68
C ASN A 1001 -26.97 33.69 16.20
N ASP A 1002 -26.89 32.46 15.66
CA ASP A 1002 -26.46 32.20 14.28
C ASP A 1002 -27.53 32.48 13.22
N ARG A 1003 -28.78 32.57 13.61
CA ARG A 1003 -29.88 32.85 12.70
C ARG A 1003 -29.92 34.31 12.20
N ASP A 1004 -29.63 35.26 13.08
CA ASP A 1004 -29.81 36.71 12.80
C ASP A 1004 -28.86 37.22 11.70
N PRO A 1005 -27.58 36.81 11.61
CA PRO A 1005 -26.70 37.16 10.49
C PRO A 1005 -27.30 36.78 9.12
N ILE A 1006 -27.99 35.64 8.99
CA ILE A 1006 -28.65 35.19 7.77
C ILE A 1006 -29.67 36.22 7.32
N LEU A 1007 -30.55 36.67 8.21
CA LEU A 1007 -31.56 37.67 7.89
C LEU A 1007 -30.96 39.03 7.55
N VAL A 1008 -29.96 39.46 8.30
CA VAL A 1008 -29.25 40.73 8.09
C VAL A 1008 -28.62 40.78 6.72
N ASN A 1009 -27.96 39.68 6.29
CA ASN A 1009 -27.17 39.62 5.08
C ASN A 1009 -28.00 39.51 3.79
N ILE A 1010 -29.26 39.13 3.88
CA ILE A 1010 -30.20 39.22 2.76
C ILE A 1010 -30.94 40.57 2.69
N GLY A 1011 -30.66 41.54 3.58
CA GLY A 1011 -31.24 42.90 3.60
C GLY A 1011 -32.16 43.18 4.78
N GLY A 1012 -32.33 42.28 5.76
CA GLY A 1012 -32.97 42.48 7.07
C GLY A 1012 -34.48 42.66 7.07
N SER A 1013 -35.05 43.39 6.12
CA SER A 1013 -36.47 43.75 6.08
C SER A 1013 -37.33 42.90 5.11
N VAL A 1014 -36.70 42.12 4.26
CA VAL A 1014 -37.40 41.28 3.26
C VAL A 1014 -36.89 39.83 3.37
N PRO A 1015 -37.56 39.01 4.20
CA PRO A 1015 -37.10 37.62 4.46
C PRO A 1015 -37.04 36.70 3.23
N THR A 1016 -37.70 37.08 2.14
CA THR A 1016 -37.74 36.36 0.86
C THR A 1016 -36.59 36.73 -0.10
N SER A 1017 -35.81 37.75 0.26
CA SER A 1017 -34.59 38.05 -0.52
C SER A 1017 -33.56 36.93 -0.39
N ILE A 1018 -32.71 36.81 -1.35
CA ILE A 1018 -31.59 35.85 -1.38
C ILE A 1018 -30.29 36.55 -1.76
N ARG A 1019 -29.18 35.94 -1.36
CA ARG A 1019 -27.84 36.33 -1.77
C ARG A 1019 -27.08 35.08 -2.21
N ALA A 1020 -26.59 35.06 -3.42
CA ALA A 1020 -25.85 33.94 -3.98
C ALA A 1020 -24.35 34.24 -4.07
N ALA A 1021 -23.55 33.22 -3.92
CA ALA A 1021 -22.13 33.27 -4.21
C ALA A 1021 -21.90 33.70 -5.66
N GLN A 1022 -20.89 34.51 -5.87
CA GLN A 1022 -20.51 34.98 -7.21
C GLN A 1022 -19.36 34.07 -7.72
N LEU A 1023 -19.65 32.77 -7.82
CA LEU A 1023 -18.75 31.76 -8.40
C LEU A 1023 -19.45 31.16 -9.62
N PRO A 1024 -18.72 30.88 -10.72
CA PRO A 1024 -19.30 30.24 -11.90
C PRO A 1024 -19.62 28.76 -11.67
#